data_8db02a51eca57e82698876150d9daa18
#
_entry.id   8db02a51eca57e82698876150d9daa18
#
_cell.length_a   1.000
_cell.length_b   1.000
_cell.length_c   1.000
_cell.angle_alpha   90.00
_cell.angle_beta   90.00
_cell.angle_gamma   90.00
#
_symmetry.space_group_name_H-M   'P 1'
#
loop_
_entity.id
_entity.type
_entity.pdbx_description
1 polymer ?
#
loop_
_entity_poly.entity_id
_entity_poly.type
_entity_poly.pdbx_seq_one_letter_code
_entity_poly.pdbx_strand_id
1 'polypeptide(L)'
;MLEQLTHTWVISYFVTFTSLLLQPIFQRFQPIRSMASQTNGTQWFRLPTDVRPVHYDLTMLSDLERLTFHGVADIALAVEQDTQRIEFNIGKGLELSQVLVSFDGHHHVVQPSVDKQHERVTLSLPQSVAQGSSLSIVAGYKGEIDQSMMGYYQSTWRHDGESGHYALTQFEPTSARRAFPCWDEPSHKATYTFRMLHRTNTTALANMPSVRSQHVDVAQVAKLLHIDDLHLDMPALGDDSWTLTEFAKTPKMSTYLVAWANGVFRYIEGAYTSPITGQEVPMRVYTTPEYIHQAQYALEVKQKVLPEYEKVFDIAYPLPKLDTLVASDFDAGAMENWGLITGRTSVFLYDEKSGLQGLKLTAAVQSHECAHMWFGDIATMAWWDNLWLNEAFATLMGEVIILDRVFPEWKSASEFIVSHLNRALDLDGKRSSHPIEVPLQGENVEDAVNQVFDAISYSKGASVLRMLAQMLGEDVFLRGVSQYLKRHLYSNTVTKDLWDGISEASGLDVNAIMANWVLKQGFPVLTVTEGTDSIHVRQNRFLSTGDPAPEEDETLWQVPLALKTVQDGKATTDMNAMLPGVRETDIPVPDAKNSVWKLNAETIGVYRVAYSPEHLAKLGKAAAQKDSAFSLEDRVGLVSDAFTLAQAGYSKTSGGLALMHA
;
A
#
# COMPACT_ATOMS: atom_id res chain seq x y z
N MET A 1 42.34 -22.35 17.06
CA MET A 1 41.08 -22.78 17.70
C MET A 1 40.19 -21.60 18.15
N LEU A 2 40.59 -20.36 17.92
CA LEU A 2 39.80 -19.15 18.18
C LEU A 2 39.28 -18.44 16.90
N GLU A 3 39.75 -18.82 15.73
CA GLU A 3 39.27 -18.27 14.44
C GLU A 3 38.12 -19.06 13.80
N GLN A 4 37.78 -20.23 14.28
CA GLN A 4 36.66 -21.02 13.76
C GLN A 4 35.31 -20.77 14.45
N LEU A 5 35.30 -19.98 15.53
CA LEU A 5 34.05 -19.64 16.27
C LEU A 5 33.38 -18.34 15.81
N THR A 6 34.05 -17.52 15.01
CA THR A 6 33.50 -16.23 14.55
C THR A 6 32.55 -16.33 13.35
N HIS A 7 32.64 -17.35 12.53
CA HIS A 7 31.77 -17.50 11.34
C HIS A 7 30.39 -18.09 11.65
N THR A 8 30.25 -18.89 12.69
CA THR A 8 28.95 -19.50 13.05
C THR A 8 28.00 -18.51 13.74
N TRP A 9 28.54 -17.47 14.40
CA TRP A 9 27.73 -16.44 15.04
C TRP A 9 27.19 -15.40 14.07
N VAL A 10 27.88 -15.12 12.98
CA VAL A 10 27.45 -14.13 11.99
C VAL A 10 26.21 -14.61 11.21
N ILE A 11 26.13 -15.89 10.87
CA ILE A 11 24.98 -16.46 10.14
C ILE A 11 23.76 -16.57 11.06
N SER A 12 23.92 -16.92 12.33
CA SER A 12 22.82 -16.98 13.31
C SER A 12 22.29 -15.58 13.70
N TYR A 13 23.16 -14.55 13.72
CA TYR A 13 22.76 -13.18 14.00
C TYR A 13 22.02 -12.52 12.83
N PHE A 14 22.37 -12.82 11.58
CA PHE A 14 21.69 -12.27 10.40
C PHE A 14 20.27 -12.80 10.24
N VAL A 15 20.02 -14.07 10.56
CA VAL A 15 18.67 -14.67 10.45
C VAL A 15 17.76 -14.26 11.62
N THR A 16 18.32 -13.99 12.80
CA THR A 16 17.52 -13.68 14.01
C THR A 16 17.27 -12.19 14.19
N PHE A 17 18.11 -11.29 13.67
CA PHE A 17 17.96 -9.86 13.87
C PHE A 17 16.99 -9.19 12.89
N THR A 18 16.86 -9.70 11.66
CA THR A 18 15.85 -9.23 10.71
C THR A 18 14.43 -9.65 11.09
N SER A 19 14.26 -10.74 11.86
CA SER A 19 12.95 -11.17 12.35
C SER A 19 12.46 -10.41 13.60
N LEU A 20 13.36 -9.75 14.35
CA LEU A 20 13.02 -9.11 15.63
C LEU A 20 12.63 -7.63 15.50
N LEU A 21 13.02 -6.93 14.45
CA LEU A 21 12.71 -5.50 14.28
C LEU A 21 11.42 -5.21 13.47
N LEU A 22 10.84 -6.22 12.80
CA LEU A 22 9.60 -6.07 12.03
C LEU A 22 8.42 -6.87 12.63
N GLN A 23 8.59 -7.50 13.78
CA GLN A 23 7.54 -8.33 14.40
C GLN A 23 6.37 -7.61 15.09
N PRO A 24 6.39 -6.33 15.50
CA PRO A 24 5.20 -5.76 16.16
C PRO A 24 4.02 -5.46 15.25
N ILE A 25 4.17 -5.45 13.93
CA ILE A 25 3.14 -4.94 13.02
C ILE A 25 2.09 -6.00 12.64
N PHE A 26 2.37 -7.31 12.78
CA PHE A 26 1.52 -8.35 12.19
C PHE A 26 1.15 -9.53 13.11
N GLN A 27 1.14 -9.38 14.43
CA GLN A 27 0.84 -10.49 15.35
C GLN A 27 -0.63 -10.57 15.80
N ARG A 28 -1.60 -10.43 14.93
CA ARG A 28 -3.02 -10.73 15.26
C ARG A 28 -3.77 -11.44 14.15
N PHE A 29 -3.23 -12.49 13.54
CA PHE A 29 -3.98 -13.24 12.54
C PHE A 29 -4.28 -14.67 13.00
N GLN A 30 -5.57 -14.97 13.16
CA GLN A 30 -6.07 -16.36 13.21
C GLN A 30 -6.24 -16.89 11.77
N PRO A 31 -6.00 -18.19 11.51
CA PRO A 31 -6.11 -18.74 10.17
C PRO A 31 -7.54 -18.71 9.66
N ILE A 32 -7.72 -18.28 8.40
CA ILE A 32 -8.98 -18.35 7.67
C ILE A 32 -9.41 -19.84 7.58
N ARG A 33 -10.53 -20.19 8.19
CA ARG A 33 -11.19 -21.46 7.92
C ARG A 33 -11.83 -21.39 6.54
N SER A 34 -11.45 -22.28 5.64
CA SER A 34 -12.12 -22.48 4.36
C SER A 34 -13.60 -22.80 4.59
N MET A 35 -14.49 -21.87 4.31
CA MET A 35 -15.91 -22.13 4.17
C MET A 35 -16.30 -21.99 2.70
N ALA A 36 -16.27 -23.12 2.00
CA ALA A 36 -16.99 -23.24 0.75
C ALA A 36 -18.48 -23.44 1.10
N SER A 37 -19.29 -22.41 0.98
CA SER A 37 -20.73 -22.54 0.78
C SER A 37 -21.22 -21.42 -0.12
N GLN A 38 -21.66 -21.79 -1.30
CA GLN A 38 -22.40 -20.92 -2.21
C GLN A 38 -23.72 -20.54 -1.53
N THR A 39 -23.85 -19.28 -1.14
CA THR A 39 -25.15 -18.66 -0.95
C THR A 39 -25.19 -17.41 -1.81
N ASN A 40 -26.22 -17.26 -2.64
CA ASN A 40 -26.62 -16.03 -3.35
C ASN A 40 -26.99 -14.96 -2.30
N GLY A 41 -26.00 -14.50 -1.54
CA GLY A 41 -26.13 -13.37 -0.63
C GLY A 41 -25.80 -12.10 -1.42
N THR A 42 -26.76 -11.19 -1.53
CA THR A 42 -26.51 -9.79 -1.89
C THR A 42 -25.29 -9.30 -1.12
N GLN A 43 -24.36 -8.61 -1.80
CA GLN A 43 -23.20 -7.96 -1.16
C GLN A 43 -23.71 -6.80 -0.28
N TRP A 44 -24.35 -7.10 0.82
CA TRP A 44 -25.01 -6.12 1.72
C TRP A 44 -24.04 -5.09 2.31
N PHE A 45 -22.75 -5.38 2.30
CA PHE A 45 -21.70 -4.47 2.78
C PHE A 45 -21.33 -3.37 1.76
N ARG A 46 -21.67 -3.54 0.47
CA ARG A 46 -21.46 -2.48 -0.53
C ARG A 46 -22.60 -1.47 -0.47
N LEU A 47 -22.25 -0.20 -0.66
CA LEU A 47 -23.27 0.85 -0.77
C LEU A 47 -24.00 0.74 -2.11
N PRO A 48 -25.29 1.12 -2.16
CA PRO A 48 -26.00 1.28 -3.43
C PRO A 48 -25.31 2.29 -4.34
N THR A 49 -25.45 2.13 -5.64
CA THR A 49 -24.84 3.00 -6.66
C THR A 49 -25.81 3.96 -7.32
N ASP A 50 -27.05 4.03 -6.82
CA ASP A 50 -28.10 4.91 -7.30
C ASP A 50 -27.85 6.39 -6.96
N VAL A 51 -27.08 6.67 -5.89
CA VAL A 51 -26.62 8.00 -5.49
C VAL A 51 -25.13 7.97 -5.22
N ARG A 52 -24.39 8.97 -5.73
CA ARG A 52 -22.96 9.10 -5.51
C ARG A 52 -22.57 10.49 -5.03
N PRO A 53 -21.58 10.63 -4.13
CA PRO A 53 -21.04 11.92 -3.73
C PRO A 53 -20.26 12.56 -4.89
N VAL A 54 -20.38 13.88 -5.00
CA VAL A 54 -19.65 14.71 -5.97
C VAL A 54 -18.69 15.64 -5.25
N HIS A 55 -19.15 16.22 -4.13
CA HIS A 55 -18.38 17.16 -3.34
C HIS A 55 -18.78 17.09 -1.88
N TYR A 56 -17.78 17.15 -1.00
CA TYR A 56 -17.95 17.32 0.44
C TYR A 56 -17.43 18.71 0.84
N ASP A 57 -18.25 19.49 1.51
CA ASP A 57 -17.86 20.69 2.23
C ASP A 57 -17.91 20.36 3.72
N LEU A 58 -16.75 20.18 4.34
CA LEU A 58 -16.61 19.73 5.72
C LEU A 58 -16.16 20.89 6.60
N THR A 59 -16.93 21.19 7.64
CA THR A 59 -16.53 22.11 8.70
C THR A 59 -16.45 21.34 10.01
N MET A 60 -15.31 21.39 10.69
CA MET A 60 -15.07 20.67 11.94
C MET A 60 -14.54 21.58 13.02
N LEU A 61 -15.05 21.46 14.23
CA LEU A 61 -14.51 22.02 15.45
C LEU A 61 -13.76 20.90 16.20
N SER A 62 -12.49 21.12 16.44
CA SER A 62 -11.60 20.20 17.18
C SER A 62 -11.30 20.78 18.57
N ASP A 63 -11.76 20.12 19.62
CA ASP A 63 -11.49 20.50 21.01
C ASP A 63 -10.53 19.48 21.66
N LEU A 64 -9.24 19.82 21.65
CA LEU A 64 -8.19 18.96 22.24
C LEU A 64 -8.18 18.97 23.77
N GLU A 65 -8.87 19.90 24.42
CA GLU A 65 -8.96 19.93 25.89
C GLU A 65 -10.04 18.95 26.39
N ARG A 66 -11.17 18.88 25.66
CA ARG A 66 -12.27 17.97 25.99
C ARG A 66 -12.19 16.66 25.24
N LEU A 67 -11.28 16.55 24.26
CA LEU A 67 -11.10 15.40 23.39
C LEU A 67 -12.40 15.03 22.66
N THR A 68 -13.07 16.05 22.12
CA THR A 68 -14.29 15.93 21.34
C THR A 68 -14.20 16.73 20.05
N PHE A 69 -15.01 16.35 19.08
CA PHE A 69 -15.17 17.12 17.86
C PHE A 69 -16.65 17.25 17.47
N HIS A 70 -16.98 18.34 16.81
CA HIS A 70 -18.29 18.59 16.23
C HIS A 70 -18.08 18.95 14.76
N GLY A 71 -18.94 18.50 13.88
CA GLY A 71 -18.79 18.79 12.48
C GLY A 71 -20.11 18.95 11.74
N VAL A 72 -20.01 19.55 10.57
CA VAL A 72 -21.07 19.63 9.57
C VAL A 72 -20.49 19.14 8.25
N ALA A 73 -21.20 18.24 7.61
CA ALA A 73 -20.93 17.77 6.27
C ALA A 73 -22.06 18.25 5.34
N ASP A 74 -21.74 19.15 4.42
CA ASP A 74 -22.59 19.51 3.29
C ASP A 74 -22.11 18.72 2.07
N ILE A 75 -22.95 17.80 1.57
CA ILE A 75 -22.57 16.81 0.58
C ILE A 75 -23.43 16.98 -0.66
N ALA A 76 -22.82 17.41 -1.75
CA ALA A 76 -23.45 17.43 -3.06
C ALA A 76 -23.44 16.03 -3.69
N LEU A 77 -24.57 15.58 -4.19
CA LEU A 77 -24.81 14.23 -4.67
C LEU A 77 -25.27 14.23 -6.13
N ALA A 78 -24.88 13.20 -6.87
CA ALA A 78 -25.41 12.87 -8.18
C ALA A 78 -26.39 11.69 -8.07
N VAL A 79 -27.56 11.83 -8.65
CA VAL A 79 -28.58 10.77 -8.72
C VAL A 79 -28.38 10.01 -10.03
N GLU A 80 -27.87 8.78 -9.91
CA GLU A 80 -27.53 7.92 -11.05
C GLU A 80 -28.71 7.06 -11.50
N GLN A 81 -29.70 6.83 -10.62
CA GLN A 81 -30.96 6.13 -10.90
C GLN A 81 -32.06 6.75 -10.04
N ASP A 82 -33.31 6.66 -10.47
CA ASP A 82 -34.46 7.11 -9.68
C ASP A 82 -34.41 6.47 -8.29
N THR A 83 -34.49 7.29 -7.25
CA THR A 83 -34.41 6.80 -5.87
C THR A 83 -35.35 7.51 -4.93
N GLN A 84 -35.81 6.80 -3.90
CA GLN A 84 -36.56 7.34 -2.78
C GLN A 84 -35.80 7.16 -1.46
N ARG A 85 -34.53 6.74 -1.51
CA ARG A 85 -33.68 6.57 -0.34
C ARG A 85 -32.24 6.98 -0.65
N ILE A 86 -31.53 7.39 0.38
CA ILE A 86 -30.09 7.65 0.33
C ILE A 86 -29.45 6.79 1.40
N GLU A 87 -28.39 6.04 1.04
CA GLU A 87 -27.62 5.26 2.00
C GLU A 87 -26.15 5.69 1.99
N PHE A 88 -25.56 5.82 3.20
CA PHE A 88 -24.15 6.14 3.41
C PHE A 88 -23.64 5.56 4.72
N ASN A 89 -22.33 5.65 4.98
CA ASN A 89 -21.71 5.11 6.19
C ASN A 89 -21.61 6.16 7.31
N ILE A 90 -21.69 5.66 8.56
CA ILE A 90 -21.37 6.39 9.79
C ILE A 90 -20.83 5.42 10.84
N GLY A 91 -19.72 5.76 11.48
CA GLY A 91 -19.08 4.94 12.51
C GLY A 91 -19.90 4.90 13.80
N LYS A 92 -19.75 3.81 14.56
CA LYS A 92 -20.50 3.56 15.82
C LYS A 92 -20.33 4.66 16.87
N GLY A 93 -19.17 5.36 16.85
CA GLY A 93 -18.83 6.43 17.79
C GLY A 93 -19.36 7.80 17.40
N LEU A 94 -19.95 7.97 16.20
CA LEU A 94 -20.54 9.23 15.78
C LEU A 94 -22.04 9.31 16.16
N GLU A 95 -22.42 10.46 16.67
CA GLU A 95 -23.82 10.83 16.84
C GLU A 95 -24.21 11.77 15.69
N LEU A 96 -25.24 11.37 14.94
CA LEU A 96 -25.75 12.13 13.81
C LEU A 96 -26.99 12.92 14.23
N SER A 97 -27.08 14.20 13.84
CA SER A 97 -28.28 15.02 14.00
C SER A 97 -29.37 14.65 12.99
N GLN A 98 -30.45 15.40 12.98
CA GLN A 98 -31.35 15.41 11.83
C GLN A 98 -30.60 15.85 10.57
N VAL A 99 -31.04 15.38 9.40
CA VAL A 99 -30.41 15.68 8.12
C VAL A 99 -31.33 16.57 7.28
N LEU A 100 -30.76 17.65 6.75
CA LEU A 100 -31.45 18.48 5.76
C LEU A 100 -31.15 17.92 4.38
N VAL A 101 -32.20 17.56 3.65
CA VAL A 101 -32.09 17.06 2.27
C VAL A 101 -32.68 18.11 1.33
N SER A 102 -31.92 18.46 0.29
CA SER A 102 -32.34 19.51 -0.67
C SER A 102 -32.39 18.93 -2.09
N PHE A 103 -33.53 19.00 -2.74
CA PHE A 103 -33.75 18.65 -4.14
C PHE A 103 -34.94 19.44 -4.70
N ASP A 104 -34.98 19.67 -6.00
CA ASP A 104 -36.04 20.41 -6.72
C ASP A 104 -36.32 21.79 -6.12
N GLY A 105 -35.33 22.46 -5.54
CA GLY A 105 -35.44 23.77 -4.90
C GLY A 105 -36.14 23.77 -3.54
N HIS A 106 -36.40 22.59 -2.95
CA HIS A 106 -37.03 22.43 -1.65
C HIS A 106 -36.07 21.81 -0.63
N HIS A 107 -36.23 22.19 0.64
CA HIS A 107 -35.49 21.64 1.78
C HIS A 107 -36.43 20.77 2.63
N HIS A 108 -35.98 19.57 2.96
CA HIS A 108 -36.73 18.61 3.77
C HIS A 108 -35.89 18.19 4.96
N VAL A 109 -36.46 18.24 6.15
CA VAL A 109 -35.85 17.63 7.33
C VAL A 109 -36.18 16.15 7.34
N VAL A 110 -35.14 15.31 7.33
CA VAL A 110 -35.27 13.87 7.32
C VAL A 110 -34.61 13.29 8.58
N GLN A 111 -35.35 12.43 9.29
CA GLN A 111 -34.76 11.69 10.41
C GLN A 111 -33.98 10.49 9.89
N PRO A 112 -32.69 10.37 10.23
CA PRO A 112 -31.87 9.25 9.80
C PRO A 112 -32.28 7.97 10.53
N SER A 113 -32.32 6.86 9.80
CA SER A 113 -32.35 5.50 10.37
C SER A 113 -30.94 4.97 10.43
N VAL A 114 -30.40 4.78 11.62
CA VAL A 114 -29.01 4.38 11.84
C VAL A 114 -28.92 2.91 12.22
N ASP A 115 -28.31 2.09 11.39
CA ASP A 115 -27.90 0.72 11.70
C ASP A 115 -26.46 0.76 12.25
N LYS A 116 -26.32 0.73 13.58
CA LYS A 116 -25.03 0.74 14.25
C LYS A 116 -24.23 -0.56 14.06
N GLN A 117 -24.89 -1.69 13.77
CA GLN A 117 -24.18 -2.95 13.56
C GLN A 117 -23.39 -2.92 12.25
N HIS A 118 -24.00 -2.37 11.21
CA HIS A 118 -23.42 -2.31 9.87
C HIS A 118 -22.84 -0.93 9.52
N GLU A 119 -22.80 0.02 10.48
CA GLU A 119 -22.29 1.38 10.31
C GLU A 119 -22.90 2.09 9.09
N ARG A 120 -24.24 1.99 8.97
CA ARG A 120 -25.00 2.51 7.83
C ARG A 120 -26.14 3.40 8.26
N VAL A 121 -26.36 4.45 7.47
CA VAL A 121 -27.50 5.35 7.57
C VAL A 121 -28.38 5.19 6.37
N THR A 122 -29.70 5.18 6.58
CA THR A 122 -30.70 5.26 5.53
C THR A 122 -31.56 6.52 5.76
N LEU A 123 -31.67 7.35 4.74
CA LEU A 123 -32.62 8.47 4.67
C LEU A 123 -33.75 8.10 3.73
N SER A 124 -34.98 8.10 4.24
CA SER A 124 -36.19 7.90 3.43
C SER A 124 -36.69 9.26 2.93
N LEU A 125 -36.70 9.45 1.61
CA LEU A 125 -37.12 10.70 0.98
C LEU A 125 -38.65 10.79 0.90
N PRO A 126 -39.25 12.01 1.03
CA PRO A 126 -40.69 12.18 0.99
C PRO A 126 -41.29 11.84 -0.39
N GLN A 127 -40.48 11.91 -1.45
CA GLN A 127 -40.84 11.54 -2.83
C GLN A 127 -39.63 10.97 -3.57
N SER A 128 -39.87 10.31 -4.69
CA SER A 128 -38.78 9.84 -5.57
C SER A 128 -38.08 11.01 -6.24
N VAL A 129 -36.73 10.94 -6.26
CA VAL A 129 -35.87 11.89 -6.97
C VAL A 129 -35.40 11.24 -8.25
N ALA A 130 -35.62 11.90 -9.38
CA ALA A 130 -35.31 11.33 -10.69
C ALA A 130 -33.82 11.33 -10.99
N GLN A 131 -33.38 10.38 -11.80
CA GLN A 131 -32.02 10.33 -12.36
C GLN A 131 -31.60 11.69 -12.97
N GLY A 132 -30.38 12.13 -12.68
CA GLY A 132 -29.83 13.40 -13.17
C GLY A 132 -30.24 14.63 -12.37
N SER A 133 -31.11 14.50 -11.36
CA SER A 133 -31.46 15.62 -10.48
C SER A 133 -30.30 16.04 -9.59
N SER A 134 -30.26 17.32 -9.23
CA SER A 134 -29.38 17.84 -8.19
C SER A 134 -29.94 17.46 -6.81
N LEU A 135 -29.10 16.86 -5.98
CA LEU A 135 -29.42 16.44 -4.62
C LEU A 135 -28.29 16.85 -3.68
N SER A 136 -28.61 17.35 -2.51
CA SER A 136 -27.61 17.56 -1.45
C SER A 136 -28.15 17.20 -0.09
N ILE A 137 -27.24 16.87 0.82
CA ILE A 137 -27.55 16.64 2.23
C ILE A 137 -26.65 17.51 3.10
N VAL A 138 -27.21 18.05 4.19
CA VAL A 138 -26.44 18.71 5.25
C VAL A 138 -26.68 17.96 6.54
N ALA A 139 -25.63 17.44 7.13
CA ALA A 139 -25.67 16.61 8.31
C ALA A 139 -24.71 17.14 9.39
N GLY A 140 -25.24 17.38 10.58
CA GLY A 140 -24.42 17.69 11.75
C GLY A 140 -24.06 16.40 12.50
N TYR A 141 -22.85 16.36 13.05
CA TYR A 141 -22.36 15.20 13.77
C TYR A 141 -21.41 15.59 14.91
N LYS A 142 -21.27 14.72 15.89
CA LYS A 142 -20.30 14.85 16.97
C LYS A 142 -19.66 13.49 17.31
N GLY A 143 -18.44 13.54 17.81
CA GLY A 143 -17.69 12.36 18.22
C GLY A 143 -16.63 12.65 19.28
N GLU A 144 -16.01 11.61 19.79
CA GLU A 144 -14.89 11.67 20.72
C GLU A 144 -13.57 11.49 19.96
N ILE A 145 -12.53 12.23 20.38
CA ILE A 145 -11.16 12.06 19.92
C ILE A 145 -10.53 11.01 20.83
N ASP A 146 -10.67 9.73 20.47
CA ASP A 146 -10.25 8.60 21.28
C ASP A 146 -8.77 8.20 21.04
N GLN A 147 -8.33 7.06 21.57
CA GLN A 147 -6.97 6.51 21.43
C GLN A 147 -6.92 5.29 20.51
N SER A 148 -7.91 5.10 19.66
CA SER A 148 -8.03 3.89 18.82
C SER A 148 -7.00 3.80 17.70
N MET A 149 -6.32 4.91 17.38
CA MET A 149 -5.45 5.08 16.19
C MET A 149 -6.19 4.88 14.85
N MET A 150 -7.52 5.06 14.86
CA MET A 150 -8.39 4.96 13.69
C MET A 150 -9.44 6.08 13.71
N GLY A 151 -9.85 6.57 12.55
CA GLY A 151 -10.73 7.73 12.46
C GLY A 151 -9.98 9.02 12.81
N TYR A 152 -10.58 9.93 13.56
CA TYR A 152 -9.92 11.11 14.12
C TYR A 152 -9.60 10.86 15.58
N TYR A 153 -8.35 10.63 15.89
CA TYR A 153 -7.88 10.13 17.20
C TYR A 153 -6.80 11.01 17.80
N GLN A 154 -6.55 10.84 19.10
CA GLN A 154 -5.55 11.59 19.85
C GLN A 154 -4.23 10.84 20.02
N SER A 155 -3.17 11.62 20.12
CA SER A 155 -1.86 11.24 20.63
C SER A 155 -1.33 12.34 21.58
N THR A 156 -0.17 12.15 22.16
CA THR A 156 0.40 13.08 23.15
C THR A 156 1.79 13.54 22.76
N TRP A 157 2.15 14.73 23.19
CA TRP A 157 3.50 15.27 23.07
C TRP A 157 4.03 15.76 24.43
N ARG A 158 5.35 15.80 24.57
CA ARG A 158 6.00 16.34 25.75
C ARG A 158 7.35 16.98 25.39
N HIS A 159 7.54 18.24 25.74
CA HIS A 159 8.78 18.98 25.46
C HIS A 159 9.01 20.09 26.50
N ASP A 160 10.24 20.21 27.03
CA ASP A 160 10.68 21.25 27.97
C ASP A 160 9.76 21.45 29.20
N GLY A 161 9.18 20.36 29.71
CA GLY A 161 8.28 20.37 30.87
C GLY A 161 6.83 20.66 30.52
N GLU A 162 6.51 21.02 29.29
CA GLU A 162 5.17 21.14 28.76
C GLU A 162 4.70 19.83 28.13
N SER A 163 3.41 19.59 28.11
CA SER A 163 2.80 18.43 27.47
C SER A 163 1.37 18.75 27.06
N GLY A 164 0.85 18.01 26.10
CA GLY A 164 -0.52 18.19 25.65
C GLY A 164 -0.96 17.09 24.70
N HIS A 165 -2.19 17.21 24.23
CA HIS A 165 -2.75 16.36 23.19
C HIS A 165 -2.57 17.00 21.82
N TYR A 166 -2.48 16.16 20.81
CA TYR A 166 -2.73 16.50 19.43
C TYR A 166 -3.62 15.41 18.81
N ALA A 167 -4.25 15.71 17.71
CA ALA A 167 -5.12 14.76 17.03
C ALA A 167 -4.77 14.70 15.55
N LEU A 168 -4.93 13.53 14.95
CA LEU A 168 -4.71 13.27 13.54
C LEU A 168 -5.66 12.18 13.05
N THR A 169 -5.74 12.02 11.74
CA THR A 169 -6.60 11.02 11.12
C THR A 169 -5.82 9.80 10.64
N GLN A 170 -6.49 8.62 10.73
CA GLN A 170 -6.15 7.40 9.98
C GLN A 170 -7.46 6.80 9.47
N PHE A 171 -7.66 6.83 8.14
CA PHE A 171 -8.93 6.43 7.55
C PHE A 171 -8.88 5.13 6.76
N GLU A 172 -7.75 4.75 6.25
CA GLU A 172 -7.62 3.47 5.56
C GLU A 172 -7.74 2.29 6.55
N PRO A 173 -8.51 1.24 6.21
CA PRO A 173 -9.27 1.10 4.96
C PRO A 173 -10.70 1.69 5.02
N THR A 174 -11.38 1.72 6.16
CA THR A 174 -12.81 2.03 6.27
C THR A 174 -13.15 2.91 7.50
N SER A 175 -12.21 3.77 7.90
CA SER A 175 -12.36 4.56 9.13
C SER A 175 -12.67 6.06 8.89
N ALA A 176 -12.87 6.51 7.64
CA ALA A 176 -13.38 7.85 7.38
C ALA A 176 -14.78 8.04 7.99
N ARG A 177 -15.60 7.01 7.97
CA ARG A 177 -16.93 6.96 8.61
C ARG A 177 -16.93 7.19 10.13
N ARG A 178 -15.77 7.02 10.78
CA ARG A 178 -15.58 7.30 12.22
C ARG A 178 -15.34 8.77 12.50
N ALA A 179 -15.05 9.58 11.46
CA ALA A 179 -14.75 10.99 11.58
C ALA A 179 -15.82 11.89 10.96
N PHE A 180 -16.53 11.45 9.92
CA PHE A 180 -17.63 12.18 9.27
C PHE A 180 -18.54 11.21 8.48
N PRO A 181 -19.83 11.56 8.27
CA PRO A 181 -20.72 10.76 7.44
C PRO A 181 -20.27 10.79 5.97
N CYS A 182 -20.13 9.64 5.33
CA CYS A 182 -19.58 9.54 3.98
C CYS A 182 -19.96 8.24 3.25
N TRP A 183 -19.70 8.21 1.94
CA TRP A 183 -19.66 7.00 1.13
C TRP A 183 -18.25 6.41 1.22
N ASP A 184 -18.03 5.56 2.23
CA ASP A 184 -16.71 5.11 2.64
C ASP A 184 -16.25 3.87 1.86
N GLU A 185 -16.18 4.02 0.54
CA GLU A 185 -15.66 3.03 -0.40
C GLU A 185 -14.71 3.69 -1.40
N PRO A 186 -13.60 3.02 -1.82
CA PRO A 186 -12.61 3.62 -2.72
C PRO A 186 -13.19 4.15 -4.04
N SER A 187 -14.26 3.49 -4.56
CA SER A 187 -14.90 3.86 -5.82
C SER A 187 -15.75 5.13 -5.77
N HIS A 188 -16.10 5.62 -4.59
CA HIS A 188 -16.89 6.83 -4.42
C HIS A 188 -16.03 8.09 -4.30
N LYS A 189 -15.17 8.32 -5.30
CA LYS A 189 -14.32 9.52 -5.34
C LYS A 189 -15.15 10.80 -5.46
N ALA A 190 -14.80 11.78 -4.64
CA ALA A 190 -15.37 13.12 -4.64
C ALA A 190 -14.29 14.19 -4.44
N THR A 191 -14.63 15.46 -4.59
CA THR A 191 -13.76 16.58 -4.18
C THR A 191 -14.13 17.01 -2.76
N TYR A 192 -13.16 17.59 -2.03
CA TYR A 192 -13.35 18.01 -0.65
C TYR A 192 -12.91 19.46 -0.47
N THR A 193 -13.71 20.23 0.28
CA THR A 193 -13.33 21.48 0.91
C THR A 193 -13.36 21.24 2.41
N PHE A 194 -12.30 21.59 3.12
CA PHE A 194 -12.17 21.35 4.54
C PHE A 194 -11.92 22.65 5.30
N ARG A 195 -12.58 22.82 6.43
CA ARG A 195 -12.41 23.93 7.36
C ARG A 195 -12.26 23.38 8.77
N MET A 196 -11.29 23.88 9.51
CA MET A 196 -11.12 23.51 10.91
C MET A 196 -11.26 24.75 11.82
N LEU A 197 -12.11 24.59 12.81
CA LEU A 197 -12.20 25.47 13.98
C LEU A 197 -11.33 24.85 15.07
N HIS A 198 -10.30 25.55 15.50
CA HIS A 198 -9.32 25.06 16.47
C HIS A 198 -8.85 26.16 17.40
N ARG A 199 -8.20 25.81 18.52
CA ARG A 199 -7.60 26.79 19.43
C ARG A 199 -6.51 27.60 18.73
N THR A 200 -6.44 28.90 18.99
CA THR A 200 -5.49 29.82 18.33
C THR A 200 -4.01 29.46 18.59
N ASN A 201 -3.72 28.78 19.69
CA ASN A 201 -2.37 28.31 20.03
C ASN A 201 -1.99 26.97 19.39
N THR A 202 -2.82 26.41 18.53
CA THR A 202 -2.57 25.15 17.79
C THR A 202 -2.46 25.38 16.29
N THR A 203 -1.95 24.40 15.58
CA THR A 203 -1.84 24.37 14.12
C THR A 203 -2.84 23.37 13.56
N ALA A 204 -3.57 23.75 12.53
CA ALA A 204 -4.39 22.84 11.73
C ALA A 204 -3.66 22.47 10.44
N LEU A 205 -3.66 21.19 10.09
CA LEU A 205 -3.10 20.62 8.86
C LEU A 205 -4.19 19.85 8.12
N ALA A 206 -4.10 19.81 6.77
CA ALA A 206 -4.97 18.99 5.94
C ALA A 206 -4.26 18.60 4.64
N ASN A 207 -4.93 17.77 3.80
CA ASN A 207 -4.43 17.38 2.47
C ASN A 207 -3.89 18.58 1.67
N MET A 208 -4.66 19.66 1.62
CA MET A 208 -4.38 20.86 0.83
C MET A 208 -3.76 21.98 1.69
N PRO A 209 -3.10 22.98 1.09
CA PRO A 209 -2.60 24.12 1.83
C PRO A 209 -3.76 24.97 2.38
N SER A 210 -3.52 25.63 3.52
CA SER A 210 -4.42 26.64 4.04
C SER A 210 -4.46 27.85 3.10
N VAL A 211 -5.67 28.34 2.81
CA VAL A 211 -5.90 29.54 1.98
C VAL A 211 -6.29 30.75 2.81
N ARG A 212 -6.81 30.52 4.01
CA ARG A 212 -7.20 31.57 4.94
C ARG A 212 -7.17 31.07 6.37
N SER A 213 -6.76 31.94 7.29
CA SER A 213 -6.86 31.70 8.72
C SER A 213 -7.34 33.00 9.38
N GLN A 214 -8.34 32.91 10.22
CA GLN A 214 -8.93 34.10 10.88
C GLN A 214 -9.48 33.75 12.27
N HIS A 215 -9.40 34.70 13.14
CA HIS A 215 -10.04 34.61 14.45
C HIS A 215 -11.57 34.64 14.31
N VAL A 216 -12.27 33.82 15.10
CA VAL A 216 -13.74 33.75 15.14
C VAL A 216 -14.25 33.75 16.56
N ASP A 217 -15.41 34.39 16.78
CA ASP A 217 -16.12 34.37 18.04
C ASP A 217 -17.15 33.22 18.13
N VAL A 218 -17.71 33.01 19.30
CA VAL A 218 -18.67 31.94 19.59
C VAL A 218 -19.92 32.00 18.68
N ALA A 219 -20.41 33.19 18.33
CA ALA A 219 -21.57 33.33 17.46
C ALA A 219 -21.25 32.92 16.02
N GLN A 220 -20.04 33.21 15.55
CA GLN A 220 -19.54 32.77 14.25
C GLN A 220 -19.34 31.25 14.22
N VAL A 221 -18.84 30.65 15.30
CA VAL A 221 -18.73 29.19 15.43
C VAL A 221 -20.11 28.53 15.33
N ALA A 222 -21.11 29.03 16.07
CA ALA A 222 -22.47 28.48 16.03
C ALA A 222 -23.06 28.52 14.62
N LYS A 223 -22.85 29.62 13.90
CA LYS A 223 -23.30 29.77 12.51
C LYS A 223 -22.57 28.79 11.56
N LEU A 224 -21.26 28.62 11.70
CA LEU A 224 -20.47 27.75 10.87
C LEU A 224 -20.82 26.25 11.08
N LEU A 225 -21.28 25.90 12.28
CA LEU A 225 -21.73 24.55 12.62
C LEU A 225 -23.24 24.35 12.39
N HIS A 226 -23.97 25.35 11.83
CA HIS A 226 -25.42 25.27 11.61
C HIS A 226 -26.21 24.82 12.83
N ILE A 227 -25.83 25.28 14.03
CA ILE A 227 -26.36 24.81 15.31
C ILE A 227 -27.90 24.91 15.37
N ASP A 228 -28.47 26.06 14.97
CA ASP A 228 -29.90 26.26 15.01
C ASP A 228 -30.65 25.45 13.95
N ASP A 229 -30.10 25.34 12.73
CA ASP A 229 -30.75 24.67 11.60
C ASP A 229 -30.78 23.16 11.78
N LEU A 230 -29.73 22.58 12.39
CA LEU A 230 -29.56 21.14 12.60
C LEU A 230 -29.96 20.69 14.00
N HIS A 231 -30.38 21.61 14.87
CA HIS A 231 -30.70 21.36 16.28
C HIS A 231 -29.56 20.59 17.01
N LEU A 232 -28.32 21.04 16.78
CA LEU A 232 -27.14 20.52 17.46
C LEU A 232 -26.99 21.14 18.85
N ASP A 233 -26.48 20.38 19.80
CA ASP A 233 -26.02 20.94 21.07
C ASP A 233 -24.82 21.86 20.84
N MET A 234 -24.87 23.07 21.35
CA MET A 234 -23.74 23.99 21.29
C MET A 234 -22.60 23.45 22.15
N PRO A 235 -21.41 23.23 21.59
CA PRO A 235 -20.26 22.83 22.40
C PRO A 235 -19.88 23.91 23.39
N ALA A 236 -19.37 23.52 24.56
CA ALA A 236 -18.96 24.47 25.60
C ALA A 236 -17.60 25.11 25.21
N LEU A 237 -17.63 26.22 24.47
CA LEU A 237 -16.44 26.83 23.86
C LEU A 237 -15.56 27.63 24.85
N GLY A 238 -16.06 27.98 26.03
CA GLY A 238 -15.36 28.88 26.97
C GLY A 238 -15.19 30.29 26.41
N ASP A 239 -14.35 31.08 27.07
CA ASP A 239 -14.00 32.46 26.64
C ASP A 239 -12.73 32.47 25.75
N ASP A 240 -12.24 31.32 25.35
CA ASP A 240 -10.98 31.17 24.62
C ASP A 240 -11.11 31.56 23.14
N SER A 241 -10.01 32.03 22.58
CA SER A 241 -9.96 32.41 21.18
C SER A 241 -9.92 31.19 20.26
N TRP A 242 -10.82 31.19 19.28
CA TRP A 242 -10.90 30.19 18.23
C TRP A 242 -10.40 30.76 16.90
N THR A 243 -9.77 29.89 16.12
CA THR A 243 -9.30 30.18 14.78
C THR A 243 -10.03 29.29 13.79
N LEU A 244 -10.57 29.88 12.73
CA LEU A 244 -11.04 29.17 11.54
C LEU A 244 -9.89 29.11 10.54
N THR A 245 -9.44 27.92 10.20
CA THR A 245 -8.49 27.67 9.10
C THR A 245 -9.23 26.98 7.95
N GLU A 246 -9.22 27.62 6.79
CA GLU A 246 -9.83 27.13 5.55
C GLU A 246 -8.74 26.58 4.62
N PHE A 247 -8.97 25.42 4.01
CA PHE A 247 -8.03 24.77 3.10
C PHE A 247 -8.54 24.83 1.66
N ALA A 248 -7.62 24.77 0.71
CA ALA A 248 -7.96 24.72 -0.71
C ALA A 248 -8.73 23.43 -1.03
N LYS A 249 -9.52 23.48 -2.11
CA LYS A 249 -10.30 22.34 -2.59
C LYS A 249 -9.36 21.25 -3.14
N THR A 250 -9.64 19.98 -2.80
CA THR A 250 -8.89 18.84 -3.29
C THR A 250 -9.23 18.50 -4.74
N PRO A 251 -8.38 17.78 -5.46
CA PRO A 251 -8.79 16.96 -6.61
C PRO A 251 -9.85 15.92 -6.20
N LYS A 252 -10.39 15.22 -7.18
CA LYS A 252 -11.29 14.09 -6.95
C LYS A 252 -10.50 12.90 -6.39
N MET A 253 -10.82 12.47 -5.16
CA MET A 253 -10.13 11.41 -4.44
C MET A 253 -11.08 10.58 -3.56
N SER A 254 -10.61 9.43 -3.11
CA SER A 254 -11.35 8.51 -2.23
C SER A 254 -11.37 9.01 -0.78
N THR A 255 -12.36 8.57 0.01
CA THR A 255 -12.52 8.96 1.42
C THR A 255 -11.33 8.56 2.29
N TYR A 256 -10.73 7.38 2.05
CA TYR A 256 -9.63 6.88 2.87
C TYR A 256 -8.36 7.74 2.80
N LEU A 257 -8.22 8.58 1.77
CA LEU A 257 -7.10 9.52 1.55
C LEU A 257 -7.31 10.90 2.20
N VAL A 258 -8.51 11.18 2.71
CA VAL A 258 -8.80 12.45 3.39
C VAL A 258 -8.05 12.48 4.72
N ALA A 259 -7.37 13.59 4.99
CA ALA A 259 -6.59 13.73 6.20
C ALA A 259 -6.59 15.13 6.77
N TRP A 260 -6.56 15.21 8.10
CA TRP A 260 -6.30 16.43 8.85
C TRP A 260 -5.63 16.14 10.19
N ALA A 261 -5.02 17.16 10.76
CA ALA A 261 -4.44 17.09 12.10
C ALA A 261 -4.58 18.45 12.81
N ASN A 262 -4.60 18.39 14.14
CA ASN A 262 -4.62 19.57 15.00
C ASN A 262 -3.71 19.37 16.21
N GLY A 263 -2.83 20.34 16.50
CA GLY A 263 -1.92 20.23 17.62
C GLY A 263 -0.82 21.28 17.64
N VAL A 264 0.11 21.10 18.55
CA VAL A 264 1.33 21.93 18.62
C VAL A 264 2.40 21.23 17.77
N PHE A 265 2.62 21.74 16.57
CA PHE A 265 3.59 21.18 15.63
C PHE A 265 4.70 22.17 15.32
N ARG A 266 5.89 21.63 15.04
CA ARG A 266 7.00 22.31 14.39
C ARG A 266 7.28 21.64 13.05
N TYR A 267 7.93 22.34 12.13
CA TYR A 267 8.29 21.79 10.83
C TYR A 267 9.64 22.27 10.36
N ILE A 268 10.22 21.50 9.47
CA ILE A 268 11.28 21.91 8.56
C ILE A 268 10.70 21.99 7.15
N GLU A 269 11.22 22.88 6.34
CA GLU A 269 10.70 23.16 4.99
C GLU A 269 11.80 23.03 3.94
N GLY A 270 11.41 22.54 2.79
CA GLY A 270 12.18 22.51 1.56
C GLY A 270 11.24 22.52 0.37
N ALA A 271 11.76 22.32 -0.81
CA ALA A 271 10.97 22.23 -2.03
C ALA A 271 11.70 21.39 -3.08
N TYR A 272 10.99 20.97 -4.12
CA TYR A 272 11.60 20.48 -5.34
C TYR A 272 11.02 21.25 -6.54
N THR A 273 11.78 21.31 -7.63
CA THR A 273 11.27 21.82 -8.91
C THR A 273 10.81 20.67 -9.77
N SER A 274 9.54 20.68 -10.17
CA SER A 274 8.98 19.64 -11.05
C SER A 274 9.72 19.63 -12.39
N PRO A 275 10.29 18.49 -12.80
CA PRO A 275 10.93 18.37 -14.11
C PRO A 275 9.94 18.44 -15.28
N ILE A 276 8.63 18.30 -15.02
CA ILE A 276 7.58 18.36 -16.04
C ILE A 276 7.01 19.77 -16.18
N THR A 277 6.63 20.40 -15.05
CA THR A 277 5.94 21.71 -15.09
C THR A 277 6.90 22.89 -14.89
N GLY A 278 8.09 22.67 -14.35
CA GLY A 278 9.02 23.71 -13.93
C GLY A 278 8.58 24.48 -12.69
N GLN A 279 7.49 24.11 -12.06
CA GLN A 279 6.99 24.76 -10.85
C GLN A 279 7.72 24.24 -9.61
N GLU A 280 7.92 25.11 -8.64
CA GLU A 280 8.41 24.75 -7.31
C GLU A 280 7.25 24.26 -6.44
N VAL A 281 7.40 23.07 -5.85
CA VAL A 281 6.43 22.45 -4.94
C VAL A 281 7.02 22.42 -3.53
N PRO A 282 6.47 23.17 -2.58
CA PRO A 282 6.94 23.16 -1.19
C PRO A 282 6.66 21.81 -0.52
N MET A 283 7.58 21.42 0.35
CA MET A 283 7.53 20.20 1.14
C MET A 283 7.86 20.51 2.58
N ARG A 284 7.08 19.99 3.50
CA ARG A 284 7.35 20.11 4.94
C ARG A 284 7.37 18.75 5.60
N VAL A 285 8.13 18.64 6.68
CA VAL A 285 8.04 17.52 7.61
C VAL A 285 7.68 18.11 8.96
N TYR A 286 6.47 17.80 9.41
CA TYR A 286 5.92 18.21 10.69
C TYR A 286 6.16 17.14 11.75
N THR A 287 6.51 17.56 12.94
CA THR A 287 6.62 16.71 14.12
C THR A 287 6.08 17.47 15.33
N THR A 288 5.86 16.76 16.43
CA THR A 288 5.77 17.40 17.75
C THR A 288 7.13 18.01 18.12
N PRO A 289 7.18 19.01 19.02
CA PRO A 289 8.40 19.81 19.26
C PRO A 289 9.65 18.99 19.63
N GLU A 290 9.48 17.87 20.34
CA GLU A 290 10.57 17.01 20.82
C GLU A 290 11.34 16.30 19.70
N TYR A 291 10.73 16.09 18.51
CA TYR A 291 11.31 15.28 17.45
C TYR A 291 11.83 16.06 16.25
N ILE A 292 11.63 17.37 16.19
CA ILE A 292 11.93 18.16 14.99
C ILE A 292 13.40 18.04 14.51
N HIS A 293 14.32 17.82 15.43
CA HIS A 293 15.74 17.68 15.14
C HIS A 293 16.10 16.39 14.38
N GLN A 294 15.19 15.42 14.25
CA GLN A 294 15.38 14.15 13.54
C GLN A 294 14.69 14.12 12.16
N ALA A 295 13.97 15.18 11.79
CA ALA A 295 13.11 15.21 10.60
C ALA A 295 13.86 15.44 9.27
N GLN A 296 15.10 15.95 9.32
CA GLN A 296 15.83 16.45 8.16
C GLN A 296 15.99 15.41 7.05
N TYR A 297 16.31 14.18 7.41
CA TYR A 297 16.59 13.14 6.43
C TYR A 297 15.34 12.72 5.63
N ALA A 298 14.17 12.64 6.27
CA ALA A 298 12.90 12.36 5.57
C ALA A 298 12.58 13.44 4.51
N LEU A 299 12.87 14.72 4.81
CA LEU A 299 12.71 15.81 3.85
C LEU A 299 13.66 15.65 2.66
N GLU A 300 14.94 15.36 2.90
CA GLU A 300 15.96 15.18 1.86
C GLU A 300 15.62 14.01 0.92
N VAL A 301 15.15 12.90 1.45
CA VAL A 301 14.69 11.76 0.65
C VAL A 301 13.53 12.18 -0.26
N LYS A 302 12.51 12.81 0.31
CA LYS A 302 11.32 13.25 -0.44
C LYS A 302 11.68 14.18 -1.60
N GLN A 303 12.59 15.13 -1.37
CA GLN A 303 13.08 16.04 -2.40
C GLN A 303 13.81 15.34 -3.55
N LYS A 304 14.45 14.19 -3.28
CA LYS A 304 15.19 13.41 -4.29
C LYS A 304 14.28 12.44 -5.05
N VAL A 305 13.35 11.79 -4.37
CA VAL A 305 12.54 10.71 -4.98
C VAL A 305 11.39 11.26 -5.84
N LEU A 306 10.72 12.34 -5.39
CA LEU A 306 9.53 12.83 -6.07
C LEU A 306 9.78 13.27 -7.53
N PRO A 307 10.85 14.00 -7.87
CA PRO A 307 11.16 14.32 -9.27
C PRO A 307 11.47 13.08 -10.13
N GLU A 308 12.00 11.99 -9.55
CA GLU A 308 12.23 10.75 -10.29
C GLU A 308 10.92 10.03 -10.63
N TYR A 309 9.93 10.06 -9.73
CA TYR A 309 8.59 9.54 -10.02
C TYR A 309 7.92 10.28 -11.19
N GLU A 310 7.97 11.61 -11.19
CA GLU A 310 7.42 12.40 -12.30
C GLU A 310 8.06 12.04 -13.64
N LYS A 311 9.39 11.87 -13.68
CA LYS A 311 10.11 11.46 -14.88
C LYS A 311 9.72 10.07 -15.35
N VAL A 312 9.61 9.10 -14.41
CA VAL A 312 9.30 7.70 -14.72
C VAL A 312 7.89 7.54 -15.27
N PHE A 313 6.91 8.22 -14.66
CA PHE A 313 5.51 8.08 -15.06
C PHE A 313 5.10 9.09 -16.13
N ASP A 314 5.92 10.13 -16.37
CA ASP A 314 5.59 11.25 -17.25
C ASP A 314 4.23 11.89 -16.88
N ILE A 315 4.02 12.06 -15.54
CA ILE A 315 2.84 12.67 -14.93
C ILE A 315 3.30 13.52 -13.77
N ALA A 316 3.02 14.83 -13.84
CA ALA A 316 3.37 15.75 -12.77
C ALA A 316 2.60 15.44 -11.47
N TYR A 317 3.23 15.65 -10.33
CA TYR A 317 2.54 15.65 -9.03
C TYR A 317 1.51 16.80 -9.01
N PRO A 318 0.22 16.51 -8.76
CA PRO A 318 -0.81 17.50 -9.06
C PRO A 318 -1.13 18.46 -7.92
N LEU A 319 -0.65 18.20 -6.69
CA LEU A 319 -0.98 19.06 -5.56
C LEU A 319 0.05 20.17 -5.37
N PRO A 320 -0.36 21.32 -4.80
CA PRO A 320 0.52 22.48 -4.62
C PRO A 320 1.51 22.35 -3.46
N LYS A 321 1.49 21.23 -2.72
CA LYS A 321 2.42 20.93 -1.63
C LYS A 321 2.45 19.43 -1.34
N LEU A 322 3.51 18.94 -0.67
CA LEU A 322 3.56 17.59 -0.10
C LEU A 322 4.18 17.63 1.29
N ASP A 323 3.34 17.53 2.31
CA ASP A 323 3.76 17.49 3.70
C ASP A 323 3.84 16.05 4.24
N THR A 324 4.63 15.85 5.29
CA THR A 324 4.65 14.64 6.10
C THR A 324 4.41 15.03 7.54
N LEU A 325 3.49 14.38 8.25
CA LEU A 325 3.27 14.52 9.68
C LEU A 325 3.75 13.24 10.38
N VAL A 326 4.72 13.37 11.27
CA VAL A 326 5.27 12.26 12.04
C VAL A 326 4.57 12.18 13.39
N ALA A 327 3.96 11.03 13.68
CA ALA A 327 3.16 10.78 14.87
C ALA A 327 3.82 9.78 15.82
N SER A 328 3.64 10.00 17.13
CA SER A 328 4.12 9.08 18.18
C SER A 328 3.29 7.80 18.24
N ASP A 329 1.98 7.93 18.08
CA ASP A 329 1.02 6.82 18.08
C ASP A 329 0.38 6.70 16.70
N PHE A 330 0.63 5.60 16.01
CA PHE A 330 0.12 5.30 14.68
C PHE A 330 0.09 3.78 14.48
N ASP A 331 -1.04 3.20 14.06
CA ASP A 331 -1.20 1.74 14.02
C ASP A 331 -0.44 1.09 12.86
N ALA A 332 -0.50 1.66 11.66
CA ALA A 332 0.29 1.25 10.50
C ALA A 332 1.74 1.75 10.56
N GLY A 333 2.56 1.49 9.58
CA GLY A 333 3.88 2.09 9.41
C GLY A 333 3.78 3.55 9.02
N ALA A 334 3.11 3.79 7.91
CA ALA A 334 2.80 5.11 7.35
C ALA A 334 1.48 5.06 6.57
N MET A 335 1.09 6.19 5.97
CA MET A 335 -0.13 6.35 5.19
C MET A 335 0.04 7.48 4.16
N GLU A 336 -0.35 7.19 2.96
CA GLU A 336 -0.20 8.03 1.77
C GLU A 336 -1.20 9.17 1.65
N ASN A 337 -1.89 9.60 2.69
CA ASN A 337 -2.92 10.65 2.57
C ASN A 337 -2.49 11.77 1.63
N TRP A 338 -3.22 11.98 0.55
CA TRP A 338 -2.79 12.81 -0.56
C TRP A 338 -2.43 14.25 -0.14
N GLY A 339 -1.14 14.57 -0.22
CA GLY A 339 -0.58 15.86 0.19
C GLY A 339 -0.24 16.00 1.69
N LEU A 340 -0.62 15.04 2.54
CA LEU A 340 -0.29 15.00 3.97
C LEU A 340 0.03 13.56 4.39
N ILE A 341 1.16 13.04 3.97
CA ILE A 341 1.67 11.74 4.41
C ILE A 341 1.73 11.71 5.94
N THR A 342 1.26 10.63 6.57
CA THR A 342 1.37 10.44 8.02
C THR A 342 2.12 9.16 8.33
N GLY A 343 2.72 9.05 9.52
CA GLY A 343 3.37 7.79 9.93
C GLY A 343 4.15 7.90 11.21
N ARG A 344 4.73 6.76 11.61
CA ARG A 344 5.41 6.60 12.90
C ARG A 344 6.73 7.35 12.96
N THR A 345 7.10 7.75 14.18
CA THR A 345 8.45 8.23 14.51
C THR A 345 9.53 7.23 14.08
N SER A 346 9.29 5.93 14.26
CA SER A 346 10.26 4.86 13.98
C SER A 346 10.60 4.65 12.50
N VAL A 347 9.78 5.19 11.58
CA VAL A 347 9.99 5.03 10.13
C VAL A 347 10.33 6.33 9.41
N PHE A 348 10.03 7.50 9.98
CA PHE A 348 10.33 8.80 9.35
C PHE A 348 11.42 9.61 10.04
N LEU A 349 11.76 9.27 11.28
CA LEU A 349 12.78 10.00 12.00
C LEU A 349 14.12 9.24 11.98
N TYR A 350 15.17 9.99 11.71
CA TYR A 350 16.52 9.46 11.67
C TYR A 350 17.44 10.26 12.58
N ASP A 351 18.25 9.56 13.36
CA ASP A 351 19.41 10.08 14.04
C ASP A 351 20.63 9.17 13.79
N GLU A 352 21.83 9.66 14.11
CA GLU A 352 23.06 8.90 13.88
C GLU A 352 23.11 7.55 14.62
N LYS A 353 22.33 7.38 15.70
CA LYS A 353 22.27 6.13 16.48
C LYS A 353 21.47 5.04 15.76
N SER A 354 20.57 5.43 14.86
CA SER A 354 19.78 4.52 14.04
C SER A 354 20.63 3.76 13.00
N GLY A 355 21.83 4.27 12.71
CA GLY A 355 22.78 3.65 11.78
C GLY A 355 22.24 3.51 10.35
N LEU A 356 22.95 2.71 9.53
CA LEU A 356 22.60 2.51 8.13
C LEU A 356 21.21 1.89 7.92
N GLN A 357 20.78 1.00 8.81
CA GLN A 357 19.48 0.35 8.69
C GLN A 357 18.33 1.34 8.90
N GLY A 358 18.44 2.22 9.91
CA GLY A 358 17.44 3.27 10.13
C GLY A 358 17.39 4.25 8.95
N LEU A 359 18.55 4.61 8.42
CA LEU A 359 18.65 5.48 7.24
C LEU A 359 17.95 4.87 6.01
N LYS A 360 18.22 3.58 5.71
CA LYS A 360 17.57 2.87 4.61
C LYS A 360 16.06 2.72 4.82
N LEU A 361 15.63 2.40 6.05
CA LEU A 361 14.20 2.27 6.39
C LEU A 361 13.46 3.60 6.15
N THR A 362 14.00 4.71 6.65
CA THR A 362 13.39 6.03 6.42
C THR A 362 13.29 6.36 4.93
N ALA A 363 14.33 6.05 4.14
CA ALA A 363 14.30 6.27 2.71
C ALA A 363 13.29 5.36 2.00
N ALA A 364 13.22 4.09 2.36
CA ALA A 364 12.30 3.13 1.78
C ALA A 364 10.84 3.52 2.04
N VAL A 365 10.48 3.81 3.29
CA VAL A 365 9.11 4.19 3.64
C VAL A 365 8.74 5.55 3.01
N GLN A 366 9.62 6.56 3.10
CA GLN A 366 9.33 7.87 2.48
C GLN A 366 9.16 7.75 0.96
N SER A 367 9.94 6.89 0.29
CA SER A 367 9.81 6.66 -1.15
C SER A 367 8.54 5.86 -1.47
N HIS A 368 8.18 4.86 -0.67
CA HIS A 368 6.94 4.09 -0.78
C HIS A 368 5.71 5.02 -0.73
N GLU A 369 5.61 5.87 0.29
CA GLU A 369 4.51 6.85 0.41
C GLU A 369 4.49 7.86 -0.75
N CYS A 370 5.65 8.22 -1.30
CA CYS A 370 5.70 9.06 -2.50
C CYS A 370 5.21 8.32 -3.76
N ALA A 371 5.40 7.01 -3.88
CA ALA A 371 4.88 6.22 -5.00
C ALA A 371 3.35 6.20 -5.03
N HIS A 372 2.73 6.14 -3.87
CA HIS A 372 1.29 6.18 -3.71
C HIS A 372 0.63 7.44 -4.27
N MET A 373 1.36 8.55 -4.39
CA MET A 373 0.83 9.77 -5.02
C MET A 373 0.29 9.51 -6.44
N TRP A 374 0.77 8.44 -7.10
CA TRP A 374 0.27 7.94 -8.38
C TRP A 374 -0.55 6.66 -8.22
N PHE A 375 -0.07 5.69 -7.43
CA PHE A 375 -0.72 4.39 -7.18
C PHE A 375 -1.45 4.40 -5.83
N GLY A 376 -2.71 4.71 -5.84
CA GLY A 376 -3.56 4.91 -4.67
C GLY A 376 -4.30 6.24 -4.75
N ASP A 377 -3.59 7.33 -5.01
CA ASP A 377 -4.14 8.69 -5.01
C ASP A 377 -4.73 9.08 -6.38
N ILE A 378 -3.88 9.19 -7.41
CA ILE A 378 -4.34 9.54 -8.77
C ILE A 378 -5.19 8.40 -9.34
N ALA A 379 -4.64 7.19 -9.42
CA ALA A 379 -5.35 5.99 -9.84
C ALA A 379 -5.53 5.08 -8.61
N THR A 380 -6.77 4.79 -8.25
CA THR A 380 -7.12 4.04 -7.03
C THR A 380 -7.82 2.73 -7.41
N MET A 381 -7.57 1.65 -6.66
CA MET A 381 -8.34 0.43 -6.82
C MET A 381 -9.85 0.69 -6.74
N ALA A 382 -10.65 -0.07 -7.50
CA ALA A 382 -12.11 0.02 -7.48
C ALA A 382 -12.71 -0.54 -6.18
N TRP A 383 -12.05 -1.56 -5.63
CA TRP A 383 -12.41 -2.18 -4.35
C TRP A 383 -11.17 -2.80 -3.70
N TRP A 384 -11.26 -3.12 -2.43
CA TRP A 384 -10.18 -3.63 -1.59
C TRP A 384 -9.60 -4.98 -2.03
N ASP A 385 -10.32 -5.78 -2.84
CA ASP A 385 -9.78 -7.00 -3.47
C ASP A 385 -8.62 -6.71 -4.43
N ASN A 386 -8.51 -5.47 -4.90
CA ASN A 386 -7.44 -4.98 -5.76
C ASN A 386 -6.42 -4.08 -5.01
N LEU A 387 -6.33 -4.17 -3.68
CA LEU A 387 -5.39 -3.41 -2.85
C LEU A 387 -3.94 -3.52 -3.34
N TRP A 388 -3.57 -4.66 -3.86
CA TRP A 388 -2.23 -4.92 -4.39
C TRP A 388 -1.82 -3.97 -5.52
N LEU A 389 -2.78 -3.36 -6.26
CA LEU A 389 -2.50 -2.34 -7.28
C LEU A 389 -1.87 -1.08 -6.68
N ASN A 390 -2.18 -0.75 -5.43
CA ASN A 390 -1.55 0.33 -4.70
C ASN A 390 -0.24 -0.17 -4.08
N GLU A 391 -0.31 -1.19 -3.24
CA GLU A 391 0.76 -1.60 -2.33
C GLU A 391 1.94 -2.27 -3.02
N ALA A 392 1.66 -3.16 -3.97
CA ALA A 392 2.74 -3.84 -4.70
C ALA A 392 3.52 -2.87 -5.59
N PHE A 393 2.83 -1.90 -6.20
CA PHE A 393 3.50 -0.85 -6.96
C PHE A 393 4.31 0.08 -6.07
N ALA A 394 3.74 0.55 -4.95
CA ALA A 394 4.48 1.39 -4.02
C ALA A 394 5.73 0.68 -3.47
N THR A 395 5.62 -0.63 -3.18
CA THR A 395 6.76 -1.45 -2.77
C THR A 395 7.81 -1.57 -3.88
N LEU A 396 7.44 -1.98 -5.11
CA LEU A 396 8.40 -2.15 -6.20
C LEU A 396 9.02 -0.82 -6.63
N MET A 397 8.22 0.18 -6.86
CA MET A 397 8.69 1.49 -7.34
C MET A 397 9.46 2.20 -6.24
N GLY A 398 8.90 2.25 -5.02
CA GLY A 398 9.44 3.00 -3.89
C GLY A 398 10.72 2.40 -3.32
N GLU A 399 10.72 1.10 -3.12
CA GLU A 399 11.80 0.45 -2.38
C GLU A 399 12.90 -0.15 -3.28
N VAL A 400 12.65 -0.23 -4.60
CA VAL A 400 13.63 -0.76 -5.56
C VAL A 400 13.94 0.24 -6.67
N ILE A 401 13.00 0.46 -7.60
CA ILE A 401 13.31 1.14 -8.86
C ILE A 401 13.78 2.59 -8.62
N ILE A 402 13.08 3.34 -7.79
CA ILE A 402 13.43 4.74 -7.52
C ILE A 402 14.61 4.84 -6.55
N LEU A 403 14.69 4.00 -5.52
CA LEU A 403 15.84 4.02 -4.61
C LEU A 403 17.15 3.63 -5.31
N ASP A 404 17.14 2.67 -6.24
CA ASP A 404 18.34 2.34 -7.01
C ASP A 404 18.78 3.48 -7.96
N ARG A 405 17.85 4.36 -8.39
CA ARG A 405 18.17 5.56 -9.15
C ARG A 405 18.73 6.70 -8.28
N VAL A 406 18.21 6.84 -7.07
CA VAL A 406 18.62 7.92 -6.13
C VAL A 406 19.83 7.53 -5.28
N PHE A 407 19.93 6.27 -4.90
CA PHE A 407 20.99 5.71 -4.03
C PHE A 407 21.55 4.39 -4.62
N PRO A 408 22.19 4.43 -5.80
CA PRO A 408 22.63 3.22 -6.53
C PRO A 408 23.64 2.36 -5.74
N GLU A 409 24.36 2.97 -4.80
CA GLU A 409 25.31 2.28 -3.91
C GLU A 409 24.64 1.31 -2.94
N TRP A 410 23.34 1.43 -2.69
CA TRP A 410 22.61 0.56 -1.75
C TRP A 410 22.24 -0.78 -2.36
N LYS A 411 22.14 -0.87 -3.69
CA LYS A 411 21.74 -2.09 -4.40
C LYS A 411 20.42 -2.64 -3.86
N SER A 412 19.39 -1.82 -3.85
CA SER A 412 18.06 -2.14 -3.30
C SER A 412 17.47 -3.39 -3.94
N ALA A 413 17.73 -3.63 -5.23
CA ALA A 413 17.32 -4.84 -5.94
C ALA A 413 17.88 -6.14 -5.32
N SER A 414 19.11 -6.11 -4.76
CA SER A 414 19.68 -7.26 -4.05
C SER A 414 19.02 -7.47 -2.69
N GLU A 415 18.78 -6.40 -1.95
CA GLU A 415 18.12 -6.46 -0.63
C GLU A 415 16.67 -6.93 -0.76
N PHE A 416 15.98 -6.58 -1.83
CA PHE A 416 14.62 -6.99 -2.12
C PHE A 416 14.41 -8.52 -2.10
N ILE A 417 15.42 -9.30 -2.51
CA ILE A 417 15.34 -10.76 -2.48
C ILE A 417 15.12 -11.27 -1.05
N VAL A 418 15.78 -10.66 -0.08
CA VAL A 418 15.71 -11.07 1.32
C VAL A 418 14.51 -10.46 2.02
N SER A 419 14.27 -9.15 1.83
CA SER A 419 13.24 -8.40 2.54
C SER A 419 11.82 -8.68 2.02
N HIS A 420 11.66 -8.96 0.72
CA HIS A 420 10.36 -9.15 0.07
C HIS A 420 10.18 -10.52 -0.58
N LEU A 421 11.02 -10.91 -1.56
CA LEU A 421 10.81 -12.16 -2.30
C LEU A 421 10.79 -13.38 -1.38
N ASN A 422 11.78 -13.56 -0.53
CA ASN A 422 11.82 -14.71 0.38
C ASN A 422 10.67 -14.68 1.39
N ARG A 423 10.33 -13.51 1.93
CA ARG A 423 9.18 -13.33 2.84
C ARG A 423 7.86 -13.71 2.17
N ALA A 424 7.67 -13.32 0.92
CA ALA A 424 6.50 -13.68 0.12
C ALA A 424 6.43 -15.20 -0.09
N LEU A 425 7.54 -15.81 -0.53
CA LEU A 425 7.61 -17.26 -0.78
C LEU A 425 7.42 -18.08 0.50
N ASP A 426 7.89 -17.60 1.65
CA ASP A 426 7.72 -18.27 2.95
C ASP A 426 6.25 -18.26 3.42
N LEU A 427 5.52 -17.17 3.17
CA LEU A 427 4.09 -17.10 3.46
C LEU A 427 3.30 -17.92 2.44
N ASP A 428 3.57 -17.74 1.16
CA ASP A 428 2.81 -18.34 0.07
C ASP A 428 3.09 -19.85 -0.12
N GLY A 429 4.18 -20.36 0.47
CA GLY A 429 4.45 -21.79 0.59
C GLY A 429 3.59 -22.54 1.62
N LYS A 430 2.63 -21.85 2.28
CA LYS A 430 1.72 -22.45 3.26
C LYS A 430 0.35 -22.75 2.63
N ARG A 431 -0.34 -23.77 3.16
CA ARG A 431 -1.72 -24.08 2.76
C ARG A 431 -2.72 -22.99 3.14
N SER A 432 -2.39 -22.20 4.17
CA SER A 432 -3.21 -21.06 4.63
C SER A 432 -2.98 -19.77 3.84
N SER A 433 -2.17 -19.79 2.78
CA SER A 433 -1.98 -18.65 1.89
C SER A 433 -3.26 -18.34 1.10
N HIS A 434 -3.28 -17.19 0.44
CA HIS A 434 -4.36 -16.74 -0.42
C HIS A 434 -3.81 -16.15 -1.74
N PRO A 435 -4.62 -16.00 -2.79
CA PRO A 435 -4.24 -15.27 -4.01
C PRO A 435 -3.89 -13.81 -3.71
N ILE A 436 -3.16 -13.15 -4.62
CA ILE A 436 -2.91 -11.70 -4.54
C ILE A 436 -4.25 -10.94 -4.61
N GLU A 437 -5.10 -11.29 -5.57
CA GLU A 437 -6.46 -10.77 -5.69
C GLU A 437 -7.43 -11.75 -4.99
N VAL A 438 -7.96 -11.33 -3.85
CA VAL A 438 -8.85 -12.15 -3.02
C VAL A 438 -10.26 -11.60 -3.10
N PRO A 439 -11.24 -12.37 -3.60
CA PRO A 439 -12.63 -11.97 -3.49
C PRO A 439 -13.03 -11.79 -2.01
N LEU A 440 -13.28 -10.55 -1.60
CA LEU A 440 -13.69 -10.24 -0.24
C LEU A 440 -15.15 -10.65 -0.03
N GLN A 441 -15.38 -11.56 0.89
CA GLN A 441 -16.70 -12.13 1.20
C GLN A 441 -16.84 -12.28 2.72
N GLY A 442 -18.05 -12.17 3.22
CA GLY A 442 -18.34 -12.41 4.63
C GLY A 442 -19.30 -11.40 5.23
N GLU A 443 -19.61 -11.58 6.51
CA GLU A 443 -20.54 -10.72 7.25
C GLU A 443 -19.84 -9.47 7.82
N ASN A 444 -18.52 -9.52 8.01
CA ASN A 444 -17.71 -8.40 8.50
C ASN A 444 -16.67 -8.02 7.45
N VAL A 445 -16.96 -6.96 6.70
CA VAL A 445 -16.10 -6.43 5.63
C VAL A 445 -14.80 -5.85 6.19
N GLU A 446 -14.86 -5.16 7.32
CA GLU A 446 -13.67 -4.54 7.93
C GLU A 446 -12.62 -5.61 8.27
N ASP A 447 -13.04 -6.73 8.89
CA ASP A 447 -12.13 -7.83 9.18
C ASP A 447 -11.57 -8.48 7.90
N ALA A 448 -12.41 -8.67 6.88
CA ALA A 448 -11.98 -9.26 5.61
C ALA A 448 -10.99 -8.36 4.87
N VAL A 449 -11.25 -7.04 4.86
CA VAL A 449 -10.35 -6.04 4.25
C VAL A 449 -9.03 -5.97 5.01
N ASN A 450 -9.04 -5.94 6.34
CA ASN A 450 -7.81 -5.87 7.13
C ASN A 450 -6.89 -7.10 6.92
N GLN A 451 -7.44 -8.25 6.51
CA GLN A 451 -6.65 -9.47 6.25
C GLN A 451 -5.81 -9.41 4.97
N VAL A 452 -6.14 -8.54 4.00
CA VAL A 452 -5.38 -8.43 2.75
C VAL A 452 -4.19 -7.47 2.84
N PHE A 453 -4.02 -6.76 3.97
CA PHE A 453 -2.82 -5.96 4.25
C PHE A 453 -1.67 -6.85 4.76
N ASP A 454 -1.15 -7.71 3.91
CA ASP A 454 -0.13 -8.69 4.29
C ASP A 454 1.00 -8.84 3.25
N ALA A 455 1.95 -9.74 3.51
CA ALA A 455 3.07 -9.95 2.59
C ALA A 455 2.66 -10.53 1.22
N ILE A 456 1.42 -10.99 1.03
CA ILE A 456 0.94 -11.41 -0.29
C ILE A 456 0.61 -10.18 -1.14
N SER A 457 -0.15 -9.23 -0.61
CA SER A 457 -0.47 -7.99 -1.33
C SER A 457 0.76 -7.13 -1.59
N TYR A 458 1.62 -6.95 -0.59
CA TYR A 458 2.84 -6.12 -0.69
C TYR A 458 3.98 -6.85 -1.40
N SER A 459 4.51 -7.88 -0.78
CA SER A 459 5.79 -8.49 -1.17
C SER A 459 5.65 -9.47 -2.34
N LYS A 460 4.62 -10.35 -2.37
CA LYS A 460 4.37 -11.22 -3.52
C LYS A 460 3.94 -10.40 -4.72
N GLY A 461 3.02 -9.44 -4.55
CA GLY A 461 2.59 -8.54 -5.61
C GLY A 461 3.77 -7.81 -6.25
N ALA A 462 4.63 -7.17 -5.43
CA ALA A 462 5.85 -6.50 -5.91
C ALA A 462 6.83 -7.46 -6.61
N SER A 463 6.99 -8.69 -6.09
CA SER A 463 7.85 -9.70 -6.71
C SER A 463 7.33 -10.16 -8.07
N VAL A 464 6.02 -10.31 -8.23
CA VAL A 464 5.35 -10.64 -9.48
C VAL A 464 5.51 -9.51 -10.51
N LEU A 465 5.36 -8.25 -10.09
CA LEU A 465 5.61 -7.09 -10.94
C LEU A 465 7.10 -6.98 -11.34
N ARG A 466 8.04 -7.24 -10.41
CA ARG A 466 9.47 -7.27 -10.68
C ARG A 466 9.82 -8.34 -11.71
N MET A 467 9.27 -9.55 -11.57
CA MET A 467 9.43 -10.63 -12.55
C MET A 467 8.94 -10.22 -13.93
N LEU A 468 7.76 -9.60 -14.02
CA LEU A 468 7.20 -9.09 -15.27
C LEU A 468 8.07 -7.98 -15.88
N ALA A 469 8.52 -7.01 -15.07
CA ALA A 469 9.37 -5.91 -15.51
C ALA A 469 10.69 -6.41 -16.12
N GLN A 470 11.31 -7.42 -15.51
CA GLN A 470 12.54 -8.02 -16.03
C GLN A 470 12.28 -8.84 -17.30
N MET A 471 11.17 -9.56 -17.39
CA MET A 471 10.79 -10.32 -18.59
C MET A 471 10.57 -9.41 -19.80
N LEU A 472 9.94 -8.27 -19.61
CA LEU A 472 9.60 -7.32 -20.69
C LEU A 472 10.75 -6.32 -20.98
N GLY A 473 11.66 -6.15 -20.03
CA GLY A 473 12.57 -5.00 -19.94
C GLY A 473 11.91 -3.81 -19.24
N GLU A 474 12.65 -3.17 -18.32
CA GLU A 474 12.13 -2.11 -17.46
C GLU A 474 11.49 -0.96 -18.24
N ASP A 475 12.09 -0.52 -19.34
CA ASP A 475 11.55 0.57 -20.17
C ASP A 475 10.18 0.25 -20.78
N VAL A 476 9.97 -0.99 -21.23
CA VAL A 476 8.67 -1.44 -21.79
C VAL A 476 7.62 -1.49 -20.68
N PHE A 477 7.98 -2.07 -19.54
CA PHE A 477 7.12 -2.16 -18.37
C PHE A 477 6.69 -0.76 -17.89
N LEU A 478 7.64 0.16 -17.69
CA LEU A 478 7.35 1.51 -17.20
C LEU A 478 6.52 2.33 -18.21
N ARG A 479 6.73 2.15 -19.52
CA ARG A 479 5.83 2.76 -20.53
C ARG A 479 4.41 2.24 -20.41
N GLY A 480 4.20 0.94 -20.22
CA GLY A 480 2.88 0.35 -20.03
C GLY A 480 2.19 0.87 -18.76
N VAL A 481 2.95 0.99 -17.68
CA VAL A 481 2.50 1.58 -16.42
C VAL A 481 2.11 3.06 -16.59
N SER A 482 2.93 3.86 -17.27
CA SER A 482 2.60 5.27 -17.58
C SER A 482 1.31 5.39 -18.41
N GLN A 483 1.11 4.51 -19.41
CA GLN A 483 -0.12 4.48 -20.21
C GLN A 483 -1.35 4.12 -19.37
N TYR A 484 -1.24 3.14 -18.50
CA TYR A 484 -2.28 2.77 -17.55
C TYR A 484 -2.68 3.95 -16.65
N LEU A 485 -1.71 4.60 -16.00
CA LEU A 485 -1.96 5.77 -15.14
C LEU A 485 -2.62 6.92 -15.91
N LYS A 486 -2.13 7.25 -17.11
CA LYS A 486 -2.68 8.33 -17.93
C LYS A 486 -4.13 8.10 -18.39
N ARG A 487 -4.54 6.85 -18.58
CA ARG A 487 -5.93 6.49 -18.92
C ARG A 487 -6.87 6.61 -17.74
N HIS A 488 -6.35 6.44 -16.53
CA HIS A 488 -7.15 6.33 -15.32
C HIS A 488 -6.91 7.47 -14.32
N LEU A 489 -6.47 8.65 -14.81
CA LEU A 489 -6.28 9.83 -13.96
C LEU A 489 -7.56 10.17 -13.19
N TYR A 490 -7.45 10.26 -11.86
CA TYR A 490 -8.54 10.57 -10.94
C TYR A 490 -9.71 9.58 -10.97
N SER A 491 -9.46 8.36 -11.43
CA SER A 491 -10.45 7.29 -11.57
C SER A 491 -10.08 6.07 -10.73
N ASN A 492 -10.94 5.06 -10.78
CA ASN A 492 -10.71 3.77 -10.14
C ASN A 492 -10.38 2.71 -11.19
N THR A 493 -9.62 1.70 -10.79
CA THR A 493 -9.07 0.67 -11.67
C THR A 493 -9.20 -0.72 -11.07
N VAL A 494 -9.14 -1.72 -11.92
CA VAL A 494 -9.03 -3.14 -11.58
C VAL A 494 -7.77 -3.73 -12.23
N THR A 495 -7.37 -4.91 -11.81
CA THR A 495 -6.18 -5.63 -12.30
C THR A 495 -6.09 -5.68 -13.83
N LYS A 496 -7.22 -5.87 -14.52
CA LYS A 496 -7.25 -5.92 -15.98
C LYS A 496 -6.78 -4.63 -16.65
N ASP A 497 -7.11 -3.48 -16.09
CA ASP A 497 -6.74 -2.17 -16.66
C ASP A 497 -5.22 -1.98 -16.69
N LEU A 498 -4.53 -2.49 -15.67
CA LEU A 498 -3.08 -2.52 -15.62
C LEU A 498 -2.50 -3.42 -16.71
N TRP A 499 -3.03 -4.64 -16.83
CA TRP A 499 -2.53 -5.59 -17.84
C TRP A 499 -2.78 -5.09 -19.25
N ASP A 500 -3.90 -4.42 -19.51
CA ASP A 500 -4.19 -3.81 -20.82
C ASP A 500 -3.13 -2.75 -21.19
N GLY A 501 -2.74 -1.88 -20.25
CA GLY A 501 -1.70 -0.88 -20.48
C GLY A 501 -0.33 -1.50 -20.79
N ILE A 502 0.07 -2.54 -20.02
CA ILE A 502 1.36 -3.20 -20.24
C ILE A 502 1.33 -4.08 -21.51
N SER A 503 0.20 -4.72 -21.84
CA SER A 503 0.03 -5.51 -23.07
C SER A 503 0.19 -4.65 -24.31
N GLU A 504 -0.38 -3.45 -24.32
CA GLU A 504 -0.24 -2.51 -25.43
C GLU A 504 1.22 -2.04 -25.61
N ALA A 505 1.92 -1.78 -24.52
CA ALA A 505 3.32 -1.35 -24.58
C ALA A 505 4.28 -2.45 -25.01
N SER A 506 3.98 -3.73 -24.66
CA SER A 506 4.85 -4.88 -24.91
C SER A 506 4.48 -5.67 -26.18
N GLY A 507 3.23 -5.60 -26.64
CA GLY A 507 2.70 -6.44 -27.71
C GLY A 507 2.40 -7.89 -27.30
N LEU A 508 2.45 -8.21 -26.00
CA LEU A 508 2.17 -9.54 -25.44
C LEU A 508 0.81 -9.57 -24.72
N ASP A 509 0.17 -10.72 -24.66
CA ASP A 509 -1.01 -10.92 -23.81
C ASP A 509 -0.58 -11.10 -22.35
N VAL A 510 -0.30 -9.97 -21.68
CA VAL A 510 0.16 -9.96 -20.29
C VAL A 510 -0.91 -10.50 -19.34
N ASN A 511 -2.19 -10.30 -19.65
CA ASN A 511 -3.27 -10.85 -18.83
C ASN A 511 -3.24 -12.38 -18.79
N ALA A 512 -3.06 -13.04 -19.95
CA ALA A 512 -2.95 -14.49 -20.01
C ALA A 512 -1.69 -15.02 -19.29
N ILE A 513 -0.57 -14.29 -19.34
CA ILE A 513 0.68 -14.67 -18.67
C ILE A 513 0.53 -14.54 -17.15
N MET A 514 -0.08 -13.46 -16.68
CA MET A 514 -0.10 -13.10 -15.26
C MET A 514 -1.31 -13.63 -14.48
N ALA A 515 -2.34 -14.15 -15.15
CA ALA A 515 -3.60 -14.57 -14.51
C ALA A 515 -3.37 -15.51 -13.30
N ASN A 516 -2.60 -16.59 -13.48
CA ASN A 516 -2.38 -17.57 -12.41
C ASN A 516 -1.43 -17.06 -11.31
N TRP A 517 -0.62 -16.04 -11.58
CA TRP A 517 0.23 -15.41 -10.56
C TRP A 517 -0.57 -14.55 -9.58
N VAL A 518 -1.68 -13.96 -10.04
CA VAL A 518 -2.50 -13.04 -9.26
C VAL A 518 -3.75 -13.74 -8.68
N LEU A 519 -4.42 -14.59 -9.48
CA LEU A 519 -5.70 -15.20 -9.12
C LEU A 519 -5.58 -16.55 -8.40
N LYS A 520 -4.36 -17.10 -8.28
CA LYS A 520 -4.11 -18.39 -7.63
C LYS A 520 -3.12 -18.24 -6.48
N GLN A 521 -3.40 -18.96 -5.40
CA GLN A 521 -2.48 -19.06 -4.27
C GLN A 521 -1.28 -19.97 -4.62
N GLY A 522 -0.13 -19.73 -3.99
CA GLY A 522 1.07 -20.51 -4.18
C GLY A 522 1.91 -20.05 -5.37
N PHE A 523 3.00 -20.78 -5.56
CA PHE A 523 3.99 -20.56 -6.62
C PHE A 523 4.64 -21.90 -6.99
N PRO A 524 5.29 -22.02 -8.18
CA PRO A 524 5.87 -23.27 -8.60
C PRO A 524 7.25 -23.55 -8.00
N VAL A 525 7.52 -24.83 -7.71
CA VAL A 525 8.88 -25.38 -7.66
C VAL A 525 9.18 -26.06 -8.99
N LEU A 526 10.31 -25.73 -9.58
CA LEU A 526 10.78 -26.33 -10.83
C LEU A 526 11.79 -27.45 -10.50
N THR A 527 11.46 -28.70 -10.84
CA THR A 527 12.39 -29.80 -10.79
C THR A 527 13.07 -29.93 -12.15
N VAL A 528 14.40 -29.99 -12.15
CA VAL A 528 15.19 -30.00 -13.38
C VAL A 528 16.00 -31.27 -13.49
N THR A 529 15.94 -31.91 -14.65
CA THR A 529 16.73 -33.09 -14.99
C THR A 529 17.59 -32.80 -16.23
N GLU A 530 18.88 -33.13 -16.15
CA GLU A 530 19.85 -32.87 -17.23
C GLU A 530 19.79 -33.93 -18.32
N GLY A 531 19.50 -33.53 -19.55
CA GLY A 531 19.69 -34.34 -20.77
C GLY A 531 21.09 -34.15 -21.39
N THR A 532 21.27 -34.54 -22.64
CA THR A 532 22.53 -34.32 -23.39
C THR A 532 22.63 -32.85 -23.86
N ASP A 533 21.64 -32.39 -24.62
CA ASP A 533 21.58 -31.03 -25.20
C ASP A 533 20.29 -30.28 -24.80
N SER A 534 19.67 -30.70 -23.71
CA SER A 534 18.47 -30.10 -23.15
C SER A 534 18.39 -30.34 -21.65
N ILE A 535 17.57 -29.55 -20.99
CA ILE A 535 17.10 -29.78 -19.63
C ILE A 535 15.62 -30.08 -19.67
N HIS A 536 15.17 -31.07 -18.91
CA HIS A 536 13.76 -31.33 -18.70
C HIS A 536 13.29 -30.55 -17.45
N VAL A 537 12.32 -29.67 -17.61
CA VAL A 537 11.79 -28.80 -16.56
C VAL A 537 10.35 -29.20 -16.27
N ARG A 538 10.06 -29.51 -15.00
CA ARG A 538 8.72 -29.85 -14.51
C ARG A 538 8.32 -28.91 -13.39
N GLN A 539 7.11 -28.35 -13.43
CA GLN A 539 6.55 -27.55 -12.35
C GLN A 539 5.58 -28.33 -11.48
N ASN A 540 5.65 -28.09 -10.18
CA ASN A 540 4.64 -28.46 -9.20
C ASN A 540 4.43 -27.27 -8.26
N ARG A 541 3.27 -27.17 -7.60
CA ARG A 541 3.09 -26.19 -6.54
C ARG A 541 4.05 -26.45 -5.39
N PHE A 542 4.77 -25.43 -4.94
CA PHE A 542 5.60 -25.53 -3.75
C PHE A 542 4.74 -25.50 -2.49
N LEU A 543 5.01 -26.42 -1.55
CA LEU A 543 4.52 -26.36 -0.17
C LEU A 543 5.67 -26.54 0.81
N SER A 544 5.74 -25.73 1.85
CA SER A 544 6.77 -25.83 2.91
C SER A 544 6.71 -27.14 3.72
N THR A 545 5.62 -27.89 3.61
CA THR A 545 5.38 -29.19 4.27
C THR A 545 5.73 -30.39 3.41
N GLY A 546 6.22 -30.19 2.20
CA GLY A 546 6.52 -31.24 1.24
C GLY A 546 5.58 -31.24 0.03
N ASP A 547 5.57 -32.34 -0.74
CA ASP A 547 4.83 -32.45 -1.99
C ASP A 547 3.32 -32.23 -1.80
N PRO A 548 2.69 -31.41 -2.65
CA PRO A 548 1.25 -31.16 -2.62
C PRO A 548 0.46 -32.41 -3.02
N ALA A 549 -0.77 -32.55 -2.50
CA ALA A 549 -1.72 -33.51 -3.00
C ALA A 549 -2.15 -33.15 -4.46
N PRO A 550 -2.62 -34.11 -5.28
CA PRO A 550 -2.98 -33.83 -6.67
C PRO A 550 -3.96 -32.68 -6.84
N GLU A 551 -4.94 -32.55 -5.95
CA GLU A 551 -5.92 -31.47 -5.95
C GLU A 551 -5.35 -30.09 -5.54
N GLU A 552 -4.20 -30.09 -4.87
CA GLU A 552 -3.48 -28.87 -4.51
C GLU A 552 -2.51 -28.41 -5.60
N ASP A 553 -2.24 -29.24 -6.63
CA ASP A 553 -1.22 -29.06 -7.67
C ASP A 553 -1.82 -28.91 -9.09
N GLU A 554 -3.07 -28.48 -9.19
CA GLU A 554 -3.74 -28.30 -10.49
C GLU A 554 -3.29 -27.04 -11.24
N THR A 555 -2.82 -26.02 -10.53
CA THR A 555 -2.39 -24.76 -11.14
C THR A 555 -1.13 -24.92 -11.96
N LEU A 556 -1.17 -24.43 -13.20
CA LEU A 556 -0.01 -24.38 -14.10
C LEU A 556 0.32 -22.92 -14.43
N TRP A 557 1.49 -22.48 -14.01
CA TRP A 557 1.97 -21.13 -14.29
C TRP A 557 2.68 -21.05 -15.64
N GLN A 558 2.58 -19.92 -16.31
CA GLN A 558 3.53 -19.53 -17.34
C GLN A 558 4.75 -18.95 -16.64
N VAL A 559 5.89 -19.66 -16.68
CA VAL A 559 7.05 -19.31 -15.87
C VAL A 559 8.18 -18.76 -16.73
N PRO A 560 8.54 -17.47 -16.59
CA PRO A 560 9.75 -16.92 -17.18
C PRO A 560 10.97 -17.60 -16.57
N LEU A 561 11.75 -18.33 -17.36
CA LEU A 561 12.84 -19.14 -16.83
C LEU A 561 14.13 -18.36 -16.59
N ALA A 562 14.33 -17.25 -17.29
CA ALA A 562 15.55 -16.44 -17.22
C ALA A 562 16.82 -17.35 -17.21
N LEU A 563 17.01 -18.08 -18.31
CA LEU A 563 18.06 -19.09 -18.41
C LEU A 563 19.43 -18.44 -18.57
N LYS A 564 20.26 -18.50 -17.54
CA LYS A 564 21.67 -18.07 -17.58
C LYS A 564 22.56 -19.24 -17.95
N THR A 565 23.40 -19.07 -18.97
CA THR A 565 24.44 -20.03 -19.38
C THR A 565 25.81 -19.38 -19.27
N VAL A 566 26.81 -20.14 -18.84
CA VAL A 566 28.21 -19.66 -18.69
C VAL A 566 29.09 -20.45 -19.64
N GLN A 567 29.74 -19.75 -20.58
CA GLN A 567 30.71 -20.30 -21.51
C GLN A 567 31.99 -19.46 -21.49
N ASP A 568 33.14 -20.08 -21.35
CA ASP A 568 34.45 -19.40 -21.30
C ASP A 568 34.51 -18.26 -20.25
N GLY A 569 33.87 -18.47 -19.11
CA GLY A 569 33.79 -17.50 -18.02
C GLY A 569 32.82 -16.30 -18.26
N LYS A 570 32.11 -16.27 -19.38
CA LYS A 570 31.11 -15.26 -19.70
C LYS A 570 29.70 -15.81 -19.56
N ALA A 571 28.85 -15.04 -18.90
CA ALA A 571 27.42 -15.36 -18.80
C ALA A 571 26.64 -14.73 -19.95
N THR A 572 25.66 -15.47 -20.44
CA THR A 572 24.55 -14.97 -21.28
C THR A 572 23.24 -15.38 -20.63
N THR A 573 22.24 -14.52 -20.68
CA THR A 573 20.90 -14.81 -20.12
C THR A 573 19.85 -14.75 -21.22
N ASP A 574 19.14 -15.86 -21.43
CA ASP A 574 17.96 -15.89 -22.31
C ASP A 574 16.72 -15.55 -21.48
N MET A 575 16.24 -14.32 -21.63
CA MET A 575 15.02 -13.82 -20.98
C MET A 575 13.74 -14.30 -21.67
N ASN A 576 13.84 -14.86 -22.88
CA ASN A 576 12.69 -15.41 -23.62
C ASN A 576 12.43 -16.89 -23.30
N ALA A 577 13.36 -17.56 -22.59
CA ALA A 577 13.15 -18.93 -22.15
C ALA A 577 11.92 -19.00 -21.22
N MET A 578 10.92 -19.82 -21.58
CA MET A 578 9.62 -19.87 -20.90
C MET A 578 9.15 -21.33 -20.71
N LEU A 579 8.56 -21.63 -19.56
CA LEU A 579 7.69 -22.80 -19.38
C LEU A 579 6.24 -22.35 -19.66
N PRO A 580 5.63 -22.75 -20.79
CA PRO A 580 4.44 -22.07 -21.33
C PRO A 580 3.10 -22.56 -20.74
N GLY A 581 2.97 -22.64 -19.41
CA GLY A 581 1.72 -23.08 -18.75
C GLY A 581 1.41 -24.57 -18.93
N VAL A 582 2.43 -25.39 -19.14
CA VAL A 582 2.35 -26.84 -19.17
C VAL A 582 3.04 -27.45 -17.96
N ARG A 583 2.71 -28.71 -17.63
CA ARG A 583 3.30 -29.39 -16.49
C ARG A 583 4.82 -29.55 -16.62
N GLU A 584 5.28 -29.88 -17.81
CA GLU A 584 6.70 -30.13 -18.08
C GLU A 584 7.05 -29.89 -19.54
N THR A 585 8.32 -29.57 -19.82
CA THR A 585 8.82 -29.35 -21.17
C THR A 585 10.35 -29.51 -21.19
N ASP A 586 10.91 -29.75 -22.39
CA ASP A 586 12.36 -29.73 -22.61
C ASP A 586 12.79 -28.34 -23.11
N ILE A 587 13.84 -27.80 -22.47
CA ILE A 587 14.46 -26.52 -22.85
C ILE A 587 15.86 -26.83 -23.43
N PRO A 588 16.18 -26.32 -24.63
CA PRO A 588 17.51 -26.53 -25.22
C PRO A 588 18.61 -25.88 -24.37
N VAL A 589 19.59 -26.70 -23.96
CA VAL A 589 20.82 -26.28 -23.28
C VAL A 589 21.95 -27.14 -23.82
N PRO A 590 22.81 -26.61 -24.71
CA PRO A 590 23.90 -27.39 -25.28
C PRO A 590 24.83 -27.95 -24.20
N ASP A 591 25.16 -29.25 -24.32
CA ASP A 591 26.01 -29.99 -23.36
C ASP A 591 25.54 -29.78 -21.89
N ALA A 592 24.24 -29.91 -21.62
CA ALA A 592 23.63 -29.61 -20.35
C ALA A 592 24.30 -30.28 -19.15
N LYS A 593 24.82 -31.52 -19.35
CA LYS A 593 25.50 -32.27 -18.28
C LYS A 593 26.84 -31.69 -17.87
N ASN A 594 27.58 -31.05 -18.78
CA ASN A 594 28.93 -30.56 -18.50
C ASN A 594 28.99 -29.03 -18.41
N SER A 595 28.08 -28.31 -19.10
CA SER A 595 28.03 -26.85 -19.07
C SER A 595 27.51 -26.32 -17.70
N VAL A 596 27.77 -25.04 -17.44
CA VAL A 596 27.28 -24.35 -16.27
C VAL A 596 26.10 -23.47 -16.70
N TRP A 597 24.95 -23.78 -16.17
CA TRP A 597 23.73 -23.04 -16.45
C TRP A 597 22.86 -22.89 -15.17
N LYS A 598 22.00 -21.91 -15.13
CA LYS A 598 21.11 -21.61 -14.00
C LYS A 598 19.78 -21.07 -14.53
N LEU A 599 18.66 -21.57 -14.03
CA LEU A 599 17.36 -20.93 -14.15
C LEU A 599 17.22 -19.83 -13.10
N ASN A 600 16.30 -18.92 -13.30
CA ASN A 600 16.05 -17.79 -12.41
C ASN A 600 17.30 -16.90 -12.25
N ALA A 601 17.88 -16.45 -13.37
CA ALA A 601 18.98 -15.50 -13.34
C ALA A 601 18.61 -14.27 -12.51
N GLU A 602 19.58 -13.73 -11.76
CA GLU A 602 19.42 -12.58 -10.85
C GLU A 602 18.30 -12.76 -9.80
N THR A 603 17.79 -14.01 -9.64
CA THR A 603 16.72 -14.35 -8.69
C THR A 603 15.50 -13.43 -8.83
N ILE A 604 15.08 -13.20 -10.08
CA ILE A 604 13.97 -12.30 -10.43
C ILE A 604 12.60 -12.96 -10.32
N GLY A 605 12.52 -14.28 -10.49
CA GLY A 605 11.26 -15.02 -10.59
C GLY A 605 10.68 -15.43 -9.24
N VAL A 606 9.36 -15.55 -9.21
CA VAL A 606 8.58 -15.95 -8.02
C VAL A 606 8.45 -17.47 -8.00
N TYR A 607 9.58 -18.18 -7.99
CA TYR A 607 9.64 -19.65 -7.98
C TYR A 607 10.96 -20.16 -7.43
N ARG A 608 11.02 -21.43 -7.06
CA ARG A 608 12.23 -22.11 -6.60
C ARG A 608 12.66 -23.17 -7.59
N VAL A 609 13.97 -23.48 -7.64
CA VAL A 609 14.53 -24.46 -8.58
C VAL A 609 15.24 -25.57 -7.83
N ALA A 610 14.76 -26.81 -7.99
CA ALA A 610 15.35 -28.02 -7.45
C ALA A 610 16.33 -28.62 -8.47
N TYR A 611 17.64 -28.40 -8.24
CA TYR A 611 18.74 -28.98 -9.04
C TYR A 611 19.21 -30.32 -8.48
N SER A 612 19.86 -31.14 -9.35
CA SER A 612 20.60 -32.30 -8.87
C SER A 612 21.76 -31.88 -7.96
N PRO A 613 22.17 -32.71 -6.99
CA PRO A 613 23.34 -32.44 -6.14
C PRO A 613 24.62 -32.16 -6.94
N GLU A 614 24.78 -32.88 -8.05
CA GLU A 614 25.92 -32.74 -8.97
C GLU A 614 25.93 -31.37 -9.64
N HIS A 615 24.74 -30.88 -10.07
CA HIS A 615 24.62 -29.55 -10.67
C HIS A 615 24.80 -28.44 -9.64
N LEU A 616 24.24 -28.59 -8.42
CA LEU A 616 24.51 -27.66 -7.32
C LEU A 616 25.98 -27.50 -7.01
N ALA A 617 26.73 -28.59 -7.02
CA ALA A 617 28.18 -28.54 -6.81
C ALA A 617 28.90 -27.80 -7.96
N LYS A 618 28.45 -27.94 -9.22
CA LYS A 618 28.97 -27.16 -10.36
C LYS A 618 28.68 -25.67 -10.19
N LEU A 619 27.45 -25.36 -9.82
CA LEU A 619 27.02 -23.95 -9.57
C LEU A 619 27.82 -23.33 -8.42
N GLY A 620 28.04 -24.08 -7.32
CA GLY A 620 28.84 -23.61 -6.19
C GLY A 620 30.27 -23.26 -6.60
N LYS A 621 30.95 -24.15 -7.34
CA LYS A 621 32.31 -23.90 -7.85
C LYS A 621 32.38 -22.67 -8.76
N ALA A 622 31.39 -22.48 -9.63
CA ALA A 622 31.34 -21.33 -10.52
C ALA A 622 31.02 -20.03 -9.75
N ALA A 623 30.13 -20.12 -8.75
CA ALA A 623 29.73 -18.96 -7.93
C ALA A 623 30.84 -18.48 -6.97
N ALA A 624 31.72 -19.41 -6.51
CA ALA A 624 32.80 -19.08 -5.58
C ALA A 624 34.01 -18.39 -6.24
N GLN A 625 34.10 -18.37 -7.57
CA GLN A 625 35.21 -17.72 -8.28
C GLN A 625 35.20 -16.20 -7.99
N LYS A 626 36.41 -15.62 -7.87
CA LYS A 626 36.59 -14.17 -7.59
C LYS A 626 35.90 -13.31 -8.65
N ASP A 627 36.04 -13.68 -9.93
CA ASP A 627 35.42 -12.99 -11.07
C ASP A 627 34.28 -13.83 -11.63
N SER A 628 33.39 -14.28 -10.73
CA SER A 628 32.28 -15.17 -11.07
C SER A 628 31.31 -14.50 -12.05
N ALA A 629 30.82 -15.29 -13.00
CA ALA A 629 29.72 -14.91 -13.90
C ALA A 629 28.34 -14.84 -13.19
N PHE A 630 28.26 -15.31 -11.93
CA PHE A 630 27.07 -15.21 -11.10
C PHE A 630 27.11 -13.97 -10.22
N SER A 631 26.04 -13.20 -10.26
CA SER A 631 25.85 -11.99 -9.46
C SER A 631 25.68 -12.29 -7.96
N LEU A 632 25.57 -11.27 -7.15
CA LEU A 632 25.18 -11.40 -5.73
C LEU A 632 23.80 -12.03 -5.62
N GLU A 633 22.85 -11.57 -6.43
CA GLU A 633 21.46 -12.03 -6.47
C GLU A 633 21.36 -13.51 -6.83
N ASP A 634 22.13 -13.97 -7.82
CA ASP A 634 22.22 -15.40 -8.18
C ASP A 634 22.67 -16.25 -7.00
N ARG A 635 23.70 -15.80 -6.26
CA ARG A 635 24.26 -16.51 -5.10
C ARG A 635 23.28 -16.58 -3.95
N VAL A 636 22.61 -15.46 -3.63
CA VAL A 636 21.59 -15.39 -2.58
C VAL A 636 20.44 -16.35 -2.90
N GLY A 637 19.94 -16.33 -4.15
CA GLY A 637 18.86 -17.22 -4.58
C GLY A 637 19.25 -18.69 -4.53
N LEU A 638 20.45 -19.06 -4.99
CA LEU A 638 20.95 -20.45 -4.92
C LEU A 638 21.00 -20.97 -3.48
N VAL A 639 21.52 -20.17 -2.55
CA VAL A 639 21.60 -20.56 -1.13
C VAL A 639 20.20 -20.67 -0.53
N SER A 640 19.34 -19.69 -0.76
CA SER A 640 17.96 -19.68 -0.27
C SER A 640 17.19 -20.91 -0.76
N ASP A 641 17.23 -21.20 -2.07
CA ASP A 641 16.53 -22.35 -2.66
C ASP A 641 17.08 -23.68 -2.13
N ALA A 642 18.40 -23.86 -2.08
CA ALA A 642 19.00 -25.12 -1.66
C ALA A 642 18.58 -25.51 -0.22
N PHE A 643 18.53 -24.56 0.71
CA PHE A 643 18.16 -24.85 2.09
C PHE A 643 16.64 -24.93 2.30
N THR A 644 15.87 -24.06 1.66
CA THR A 644 14.39 -24.11 1.77
C THR A 644 13.83 -25.40 1.15
N LEU A 645 14.34 -25.82 -0.01
CA LEU A 645 13.92 -27.07 -0.65
C LEU A 645 14.33 -28.31 0.16
N ALA A 646 15.49 -28.26 0.82
CA ALA A 646 15.90 -29.34 1.72
C ALA A 646 15.02 -29.43 2.96
N GLN A 647 14.67 -28.29 3.55
CA GLN A 647 13.75 -28.21 4.70
C GLN A 647 12.35 -28.73 4.35
N ALA A 648 11.85 -28.42 3.16
CA ALA A 648 10.55 -28.85 2.68
C ALA A 648 10.54 -30.28 2.09
N GLY A 649 11.70 -30.98 2.05
CA GLY A 649 11.78 -32.38 1.60
C GLY A 649 11.94 -32.59 0.09
N TYR A 650 12.03 -31.51 -0.72
CA TYR A 650 12.22 -31.58 -2.17
C TYR A 650 13.67 -31.95 -2.56
N SER A 651 14.64 -31.73 -1.69
CA SER A 651 16.05 -32.03 -1.91
C SER A 651 16.73 -32.52 -0.63
N LYS A 652 17.97 -32.99 -0.74
CA LYS A 652 18.75 -33.41 0.43
C LYS A 652 19.58 -32.23 0.96
N THR A 653 19.67 -32.09 2.28
CA THR A 653 20.54 -31.12 2.96
C THR A 653 22.00 -31.20 2.52
N SER A 654 22.48 -32.40 2.16
CA SER A 654 23.84 -32.60 1.63
C SER A 654 24.12 -31.83 0.33
N GLY A 655 23.08 -31.57 -0.51
CA GLY A 655 23.24 -30.76 -1.71
C GLY A 655 23.49 -29.27 -1.36
N GLY A 656 22.76 -28.72 -0.39
CA GLY A 656 23.00 -27.37 0.11
C GLY A 656 24.38 -27.22 0.77
N LEU A 657 24.81 -28.22 1.54
CA LEU A 657 26.16 -28.24 2.13
C LEU A 657 27.25 -28.31 1.07
N ALA A 658 27.04 -29.10 -0.02
CA ALA A 658 27.98 -29.18 -1.13
C ALA A 658 28.06 -27.82 -1.89
N LEU A 659 26.96 -27.09 -2.05
CA LEU A 659 26.95 -25.76 -2.61
C LEU A 659 27.81 -24.78 -1.78
N MET A 660 27.73 -24.87 -0.45
CA MET A 660 28.48 -23.97 0.46
C MET A 660 29.94 -24.35 0.61
N HIS A 661 30.32 -25.64 0.37
CA HIS A 661 31.68 -26.12 0.49
C HIS A 661 32.52 -25.86 -0.77
N ALA A 662 31.87 -25.61 -1.90
CA ALA A 662 32.53 -25.31 -3.16
C ALA A 662 33.11 -23.90 -3.20
#